data_f009996d2ca97b1681c1a41b9fce074a
#
_entry.id   f009996d2ca97b1681c1a41b9fce074a
#
_cell.length_a   1.000
_cell.length_b   1.000
_cell.length_c   1.000
_cell.angle_alpha   90.00
_cell.angle_beta   90.00
_cell.angle_gamma   90.00
#
_symmetry.space_group_name_H-M   'P 1'
#
loop_
_entity.id
_entity.type
_entity.pdbx_description
1 polymer ?
#
loop_
_entity_poly.entity_id
_entity_poly.type
_entity_poly.pdbx_seq_one_letter_code
_entity_poly.pdbx_strand_id
1 'polypeptide(L)'
;MSASAPAPELTLQLLASEAAFQAWVREHGPPEKEFFVQLAELLEKEARIDPAPMADMAEALLRCARGTGVAAHEALAWRASGNIAFICGNYSLAVEQYRHALEGFAGDDIERGRTLSSLLHPLAMLGDSAASMAAAGEARACFERAGDQYRLARLDVNLASVWFRQDRYTEALAALDRAELGLAASPEGRADHEAWAAVRVTRAVVLINLARFDEAELAYEAAREYSLAHDMPVLAAQADYNLGYLYFLRGQYVRAIRALDRARETAARYADKLHLALCDLDQADVCIELNLYEDALQLAHGAFGQFQALNMPYEQGKSLTNMAVAEQFLGRDTAALELLAQAEQAFASAANEFWVQMTNLYRAVVLLKLGRCFEAMQLSERARVFFEQRQARTKAIYAGITVAWARAAAMDLSGAASAAANATAALAGLQAPWLQVQVRMLLGDLAERRGDRNAALAAYEQAMDQAEVTRGNINFDELRISFMRDKSHLYERYLDVLLDDAPSAETVWQHMERSKSRSLALVMAGGMGAIQPRGGDGSRVVSEINRLREELNWYYRQLDPAEPGAPTEARAGSGVEAVLQAIQQREHQLLRAIRQLPDDEYRLLEQESGITLNRFRTHLNGASWVEYFHCAQGYVAVVGDGQDMHTVKLPGERSAIEGALRLLRFQVGKRAMESEHFIRHAAAFQRAADAHLRLLYQELIAPLRHYLRHPRLLIVPHGVLHALPFSALHDGTRALIDDFTITIAPSAAVFALCSQRPASPHAQALLVAAEPAAARQEIATVARCWPEAVTLEGAASTLKAVKQAAESSRLIHIAAHGVFRADNPYFSALELADGRLNVIDIYNLRLRADVVVLSGCGTALGDLAGGDELIGLTRAFLYAGARAVIASLWDVDDRATAEFMQHFYAHWRGGPGATAAAALNAAQREFRAKYPHPFFWAPFQLVGGAA
;
A
#
# COMPACT_ATOMS: atom_id res chain seq x y z
N MET A 1 14.16 22.54 59.67
CA MET A 1 12.91 22.13 59.01
C MET A 1 13.10 22.50 57.54
N SER A 2 13.46 21.55 56.71
CA SER A 2 13.61 21.75 55.26
C SER A 2 12.23 22.01 54.64
N ALA A 3 12.03 23.16 54.05
CA ALA A 3 10.83 23.50 53.32
C ALA A 3 10.69 22.48 52.19
N SER A 4 9.60 21.72 52.19
CA SER A 4 9.25 20.81 51.09
C SER A 4 9.12 21.61 49.80
N ALA A 5 9.72 21.12 48.69
CA ALA A 5 9.61 21.73 47.39
C ALA A 5 8.13 21.94 47.01
N PRO A 6 7.76 23.09 46.44
CA PRO A 6 6.39 23.36 45.98
C PRO A 6 5.97 22.41 44.86
N ALA A 7 4.67 22.12 44.78
CA ALA A 7 4.11 21.30 43.73
C ALA A 7 4.36 21.91 42.33
N PRO A 8 4.58 21.13 41.28
CA PRO A 8 4.98 21.58 39.92
C PRO A 8 4.08 22.68 39.32
N GLU A 9 2.77 22.62 39.53
CA GLU A 9 1.79 23.60 39.02
C GLU A 9 1.91 24.99 39.68
N LEU A 10 2.29 25.04 40.97
CA LEU A 10 2.53 26.28 41.66
C LEU A 10 3.77 26.99 41.16
N THR A 11 4.74 26.26 40.66
CA THR A 11 6.06 26.75 40.22
C THR A 11 6.02 27.56 38.94
N LEU A 12 5.23 27.14 37.92
CA LEU A 12 5.03 27.89 36.66
C LEU A 12 4.21 29.17 36.89
N GLN A 13 3.25 29.17 37.81
CA GLN A 13 2.50 30.37 38.17
C GLN A 13 3.37 31.43 38.83
N LEU A 14 4.47 31.05 39.48
CA LEU A 14 5.44 32.01 40.08
C LEU A 14 6.19 32.79 39.00
N LEU A 15 6.36 32.24 37.80
CA LEU A 15 6.99 32.93 36.67
C LEU A 15 6.03 33.85 35.91
N ALA A 16 4.71 33.72 36.14
CA ALA A 16 3.72 34.53 35.43
C ALA A 16 3.81 36.04 35.79
N SER A 17 4.35 36.39 36.96
CA SER A 17 4.64 37.79 37.33
C SER A 17 5.78 37.92 38.33
N GLU A 18 6.60 38.97 38.19
CA GLU A 18 7.66 39.29 39.15
C GLU A 18 7.11 39.53 40.58
N ALA A 19 5.91 40.07 40.67
CA ALA A 19 5.24 40.32 41.97
C ALA A 19 4.88 38.97 42.66
N ALA A 20 4.50 37.95 41.92
CA ALA A 20 4.21 36.63 42.47
C ALA A 20 5.49 35.96 43.00
N PHE A 21 6.59 36.04 42.26
CA PHE A 21 7.88 35.52 42.71
C PHE A 21 8.39 36.27 43.97
N GLN A 22 8.32 37.60 44.02
CA GLN A 22 8.72 38.40 45.19
C GLN A 22 7.82 38.16 46.42
N ALA A 23 6.53 37.87 46.23
CA ALA A 23 5.65 37.46 47.29
C ALA A 23 6.06 36.10 47.86
N TRP A 24 6.37 35.14 46.99
CA TRP A 24 6.86 33.80 47.37
C TRP A 24 8.17 33.87 48.16
N VAL A 25 9.16 34.70 47.69
CA VAL A 25 10.44 34.92 48.36
C VAL A 25 10.26 35.53 49.76
N ARG A 26 9.31 36.45 49.96
CA ARG A 26 8.99 37.02 51.29
C ARG A 26 8.41 35.96 52.23
N GLU A 27 7.70 34.99 51.73
CA GLU A 27 7.05 33.95 52.52
C GLU A 27 7.99 32.78 52.86
N HIS A 28 8.86 32.40 51.91
CA HIS A 28 9.66 31.16 51.98
C HIS A 28 11.16 31.44 52.16
N GLY A 29 11.58 32.74 52.08
CA GLY A 29 13.01 33.12 52.07
C GLY A 29 13.64 33.07 50.66
N PRO A 30 14.94 33.47 50.56
CA PRO A 30 15.64 33.50 49.29
C PRO A 30 15.76 32.07 48.71
N PRO A 31 15.50 31.90 47.39
CA PRO A 31 15.56 30.57 46.78
C PRO A 31 17.00 30.04 46.71
N GLU A 32 17.15 28.74 46.99
CA GLU A 32 18.42 28.00 46.86
C GLU A 32 18.69 27.59 45.39
N LYS A 33 19.92 27.15 45.09
CA LYS A 33 20.35 26.67 43.78
C LYS A 33 19.37 25.60 43.24
N GLU A 34 18.95 24.68 44.11
CA GLU A 34 18.06 23.57 43.78
C GLU A 34 16.70 24.02 43.24
N PHE A 35 16.14 25.09 43.72
CA PHE A 35 14.90 25.68 43.21
C PHE A 35 15.03 26.07 41.72
N PHE A 36 16.13 26.71 41.34
CA PHE A 36 16.39 27.10 39.92
C PHE A 36 16.63 25.88 39.04
N VAL A 37 17.27 24.83 39.57
CA VAL A 37 17.47 23.56 38.84
C VAL A 37 16.12 22.92 38.53
N GLN A 38 15.26 22.73 39.52
CA GLN A 38 13.94 22.12 39.36
C GLN A 38 13.06 22.90 38.38
N LEU A 39 13.10 24.23 38.49
CA LEU A 39 12.30 25.08 37.59
C LEU A 39 12.79 25.05 36.14
N ALA A 40 14.11 25.01 35.94
CA ALA A 40 14.70 24.83 34.61
C ALA A 40 14.30 23.48 33.99
N GLU A 41 14.37 22.38 34.74
CA GLU A 41 13.96 21.06 34.30
C GLU A 41 12.47 21.00 33.95
N LEU A 42 11.62 21.67 34.74
CA LEU A 42 10.18 21.76 34.43
C LEU A 42 9.92 22.53 33.13
N LEU A 43 10.59 23.68 32.96
CA LEU A 43 10.46 24.47 31.72
C LEU A 43 10.93 23.70 30.48
N GLU A 44 12.03 22.98 30.61
CA GLU A 44 12.53 22.13 29.50
C GLU A 44 11.55 20.99 29.14
N LYS A 45 10.91 20.40 30.15
CA LYS A 45 9.91 19.35 29.94
C LYS A 45 8.66 19.88 29.22
N GLU A 46 8.13 21.02 29.67
CA GLU A 46 6.97 21.65 29.06
C GLU A 46 7.28 22.20 27.65
N ALA A 47 8.49 22.72 27.43
CA ALA A 47 8.93 23.24 26.14
C ALA A 47 8.96 22.15 25.05
N ARG A 48 9.11 20.89 25.42
CA ARG A 48 9.01 19.75 24.46
C ARG A 48 7.57 19.48 24.01
N ILE A 49 6.58 19.96 24.78
CA ILE A 49 5.14 19.79 24.49
C ILE A 49 4.61 21.02 23.75
N ASP A 50 4.87 22.21 24.30
CA ASP A 50 4.49 23.51 23.72
C ASP A 50 5.62 24.53 23.91
N PRO A 51 6.51 24.70 22.92
CA PRO A 51 7.70 25.55 23.05
C PRO A 51 7.39 27.05 23.06
N ALA A 52 6.32 27.50 22.42
CA ALA A 52 6.09 28.96 22.23
C ALA A 52 5.92 29.74 23.52
N PRO A 53 5.07 29.33 24.49
CA PRO A 53 4.94 30.09 25.76
C PRO A 53 6.14 29.91 26.66
N MET A 54 6.99 28.89 26.46
CA MET A 54 8.15 28.64 27.35
C MET A 54 9.29 29.61 27.12
N ALA A 55 9.39 30.26 25.96
CA ALA A 55 10.38 31.29 25.69
C ALA A 55 10.18 32.52 26.64
N ASP A 56 8.93 32.97 26.78
CA ASP A 56 8.57 34.07 27.67
C ASP A 56 8.81 33.71 29.15
N MET A 57 8.54 32.45 29.51
CA MET A 57 8.79 31.95 30.87
C MET A 57 10.28 31.80 31.18
N ALA A 58 11.11 31.46 30.21
CA ALA A 58 12.57 31.45 30.38
C ALA A 58 13.14 32.87 30.66
N GLU A 59 12.61 33.88 29.97
CA GLU A 59 12.96 35.27 30.28
C GLU A 59 12.50 35.67 31.70
N ALA A 60 11.32 35.22 32.11
CA ALA A 60 10.84 35.44 33.47
C ALA A 60 11.75 34.77 34.51
N LEU A 61 12.18 33.54 34.29
CA LEU A 61 13.15 32.83 35.13
C LEU A 61 14.46 33.61 35.24
N LEU A 62 14.94 34.15 34.13
CA LEU A 62 16.16 34.96 34.12
C LEU A 62 16.02 36.26 34.95
N ARG A 63 14.88 36.95 34.85
CA ARG A 63 14.57 38.12 35.67
C ARG A 63 14.55 37.76 37.14
N CYS A 64 13.91 36.67 37.52
CA CYS A 64 13.88 36.19 38.89
C CYS A 64 15.27 35.83 39.42
N ALA A 65 16.09 35.15 38.65
CA ALA A 65 17.45 34.77 39.00
C ALA A 65 18.35 36.00 39.22
N ARG A 66 18.27 37.01 38.38
CA ARG A 66 18.96 38.30 38.53
C ARG A 66 18.57 39.02 39.84
N GLY A 67 17.29 38.93 40.18
CA GLY A 67 16.80 39.54 41.45
C GLY A 67 17.41 38.96 42.73
N THR A 68 18.05 37.77 42.64
CA THR A 68 18.75 37.17 43.79
C THR A 68 20.17 37.68 43.99
N GLY A 69 20.78 38.31 42.98
CA GLY A 69 22.18 38.77 43.03
C GLY A 69 23.23 37.66 43.09
N VAL A 70 22.85 36.40 42.88
CA VAL A 70 23.74 35.22 42.87
C VAL A 70 24.09 34.81 41.45
N ALA A 71 25.36 34.94 41.07
CA ALA A 71 25.82 34.67 39.71
C ALA A 71 25.50 33.24 39.25
N ALA A 72 25.55 32.24 40.13
CA ALA A 72 25.21 30.85 39.80
C ALA A 72 23.71 30.66 39.47
N HIS A 73 22.81 31.41 40.09
CA HIS A 73 21.37 31.36 39.76
C HIS A 73 21.12 31.97 38.37
N GLU A 74 21.75 33.08 38.07
CA GLU A 74 21.64 33.70 36.76
C GLU A 74 22.22 32.78 35.64
N ALA A 75 23.34 32.12 35.92
CA ALA A 75 23.94 31.16 35.00
C ALA A 75 23.03 29.95 34.73
N LEU A 76 22.34 29.41 35.74
CA LEU A 76 21.33 28.35 35.58
C LEU A 76 20.15 28.79 34.70
N ALA A 77 19.66 30.01 34.91
CA ALA A 77 18.57 30.57 34.11
C ALA A 77 19.01 30.85 32.68
N TRP A 78 20.22 31.31 32.42
CA TRP A 78 20.80 31.45 31.09
C TRP A 78 20.90 30.08 30.39
N ARG A 79 21.35 29.02 31.07
CA ARG A 79 21.40 27.68 30.48
C ARG A 79 20.01 27.17 30.13
N ALA A 80 19.02 27.32 31.02
CA ALA A 80 17.63 26.96 30.75
C ALA A 80 17.09 27.71 29.52
N SER A 81 17.34 29.02 29.44
CA SER A 81 16.95 29.80 28.25
C SER A 81 17.62 29.30 26.97
N GLY A 82 18.91 28.91 27.05
CA GLY A 82 19.63 28.27 25.95
C GLY A 82 19.02 26.93 25.51
N ASN A 83 18.62 26.10 26.46
CA ASN A 83 17.95 24.81 26.16
C ASN A 83 16.60 25.05 25.46
N ILE A 84 15.81 26.02 25.89
CA ILE A 84 14.53 26.38 25.25
C ILE A 84 14.77 26.99 23.87
N ALA A 85 15.73 27.90 23.69
CA ALA A 85 16.09 28.43 22.38
C ALA A 85 16.52 27.34 21.42
N PHE A 86 17.25 26.31 21.89
CA PHE A 86 17.62 25.13 21.11
C PHE A 86 16.39 24.32 20.72
N ILE A 87 15.45 24.04 21.61
CA ILE A 87 14.20 23.35 21.37
C ILE A 87 13.36 24.10 20.32
N CYS A 88 13.32 25.44 20.40
CA CYS A 88 12.65 26.30 19.42
C CYS A 88 13.40 26.41 18.06
N GLY A 89 14.53 25.73 17.88
CA GLY A 89 15.33 25.77 16.64
C GLY A 89 16.16 27.05 16.45
N ASN A 90 16.21 27.94 17.45
CA ASN A 90 17.02 29.17 17.38
C ASN A 90 18.44 28.91 17.89
N TYR A 91 19.26 28.25 17.07
CA TYR A 91 20.59 27.79 17.46
C TYR A 91 21.57 28.90 17.74
N SER A 92 21.48 30.04 17.01
CA SER A 92 22.34 31.20 17.25
C SER A 92 22.07 31.79 18.62
N LEU A 93 20.81 31.96 19.00
CA LEU A 93 20.41 32.46 20.32
C LEU A 93 20.82 31.47 21.43
N ALA A 94 20.64 30.15 21.18
CA ALA A 94 21.07 29.15 22.15
C ALA A 94 22.57 29.23 22.45
N VAL A 95 23.43 29.39 21.44
CA VAL A 95 24.88 29.55 21.61
C VAL A 95 25.21 30.80 22.42
N GLU A 96 24.54 31.92 22.15
CA GLU A 96 24.73 33.17 22.90
C GLU A 96 24.39 32.98 24.39
N GLN A 97 23.23 32.40 24.68
CA GLN A 97 22.75 32.19 26.03
C GLN A 97 23.62 31.19 26.82
N TYR A 98 24.11 30.12 26.19
CA TYR A 98 25.06 29.20 26.83
C TYR A 98 26.41 29.85 27.12
N ARG A 99 26.90 30.78 26.27
CA ARG A 99 28.13 31.55 26.55
C ARG A 99 27.95 32.44 27.80
N HIS A 100 26.81 33.09 27.95
CA HIS A 100 26.49 33.84 29.16
C HIS A 100 26.43 32.94 30.40
N ALA A 101 25.85 31.76 30.27
CA ALA A 101 25.84 30.79 31.37
C ALA A 101 27.26 30.37 31.81
N LEU A 102 28.19 30.20 30.87
CA LEU A 102 29.56 29.80 31.15
C LEU A 102 30.35 30.86 31.97
N GLU A 103 30.02 32.17 31.85
CA GLU A 103 30.62 33.23 32.60
C GLU A 103 30.31 33.11 34.11
N GLY A 104 29.07 32.71 34.46
CA GLY A 104 28.63 32.58 35.84
C GLY A 104 29.02 31.28 36.54
N PHE A 105 29.52 30.28 35.82
CA PHE A 105 29.99 28.99 36.33
C PHE A 105 31.52 28.91 36.50
N ALA A 106 32.20 30.06 36.65
CA ALA A 106 33.62 30.05 36.92
C ALA A 106 33.94 29.34 38.24
N GLY A 107 34.67 28.19 38.19
CA GLY A 107 35.05 27.39 39.35
C GLY A 107 34.11 26.24 39.70
N ASP A 108 32.95 26.09 39.00
CA ASP A 108 32.08 24.90 39.13
C ASP A 108 32.27 23.99 37.91
N ASP A 109 33.19 23.03 38.01
CA ASP A 109 33.51 22.11 36.90
C ASP A 109 32.31 21.30 36.43
N ILE A 110 31.38 20.97 37.33
CA ILE A 110 30.21 20.17 36.97
C ILE A 110 29.25 20.99 36.11
N GLU A 111 28.83 22.18 36.58
CA GLU A 111 27.87 23.00 35.85
C GLU A 111 28.47 23.59 34.56
N ARG A 112 29.78 23.89 34.57
CA ARG A 112 30.54 24.31 33.39
C ARG A 112 30.56 23.21 32.36
N GLY A 113 30.87 21.95 32.74
CA GLY A 113 30.87 20.80 31.89
C GLY A 113 29.48 20.49 31.28
N ARG A 114 28.41 20.62 32.10
CA ARG A 114 27.00 20.47 31.61
C ARG A 114 26.65 21.50 30.54
N THR A 115 27.00 22.75 30.77
CA THR A 115 26.72 23.85 29.84
C THR A 115 27.51 23.68 28.53
N LEU A 116 28.77 23.30 28.61
CA LEU A 116 29.60 22.97 27.43
C LEU A 116 29.05 21.78 26.67
N SER A 117 28.55 20.75 27.36
CA SER A 117 27.90 19.59 26.73
C SER A 117 26.61 19.99 25.98
N SER A 118 25.81 20.91 26.54
CA SER A 118 24.62 21.46 25.87
C SER A 118 24.96 22.30 24.64
N LEU A 119 26.12 22.94 24.63
CA LEU A 119 26.59 23.78 23.52
C LEU A 119 26.97 22.98 22.23
N LEU A 120 27.26 21.69 22.37
CA LEU A 120 27.72 20.86 21.26
C LEU A 120 26.75 20.84 20.06
N HIS A 121 25.49 20.58 20.33
CA HIS A 121 24.49 20.44 19.29
C HIS A 121 24.19 21.74 18.53
N PRO A 122 23.91 22.90 19.21
CA PRO A 122 23.67 24.14 18.48
C PRO A 122 24.86 24.56 17.63
N LEU A 123 26.11 24.39 18.10
CA LEU A 123 27.31 24.66 17.29
C LEU A 123 27.40 23.76 16.07
N ALA A 124 27.11 22.46 16.22
CA ALA A 124 27.09 21.52 15.11
C ALA A 124 25.99 21.88 14.08
N MET A 125 24.81 22.34 14.55
CA MET A 125 23.72 22.80 13.69
C MET A 125 24.04 24.06 12.91
N LEU A 126 24.86 24.92 13.45
CA LEU A 126 25.40 26.12 12.78
C LEU A 126 26.60 25.82 11.85
N GLY A 127 27.04 24.57 11.79
CA GLY A 127 28.19 24.13 10.96
C GLY A 127 29.54 24.43 11.59
N ASP A 128 29.60 24.94 12.80
CA ASP A 128 30.87 25.20 13.51
C ASP A 128 31.38 23.95 14.25
N SER A 129 31.81 22.98 13.45
CA SER A 129 32.34 21.71 13.95
C SER A 129 33.59 21.86 14.82
N ALA A 130 34.42 22.86 14.55
CA ALA A 130 35.64 23.10 15.31
C ALA A 130 35.32 23.60 16.73
N ALA A 131 34.41 24.57 16.88
CA ALA A 131 33.96 25.06 18.19
C ALA A 131 33.19 23.98 18.97
N SER A 132 32.38 23.15 18.30
CA SER A 132 31.69 22.02 18.92
C SER A 132 32.70 21.02 19.53
N MET A 133 33.72 20.63 18.78
CA MET A 133 34.76 19.70 19.28
C MET A 133 35.64 20.32 20.38
N ALA A 134 35.94 21.63 20.34
CA ALA A 134 36.63 22.32 21.41
C ALA A 134 35.79 22.32 22.71
N ALA A 135 34.50 22.66 22.63
CA ALA A 135 33.59 22.59 23.76
C ALA A 135 33.48 21.15 24.35
N ALA A 136 33.48 20.14 23.51
CA ALA A 136 33.49 18.74 23.96
C ALA A 136 34.77 18.36 24.75
N GLY A 137 35.93 18.82 24.27
CA GLY A 137 37.22 18.61 24.95
C GLY A 137 37.24 19.29 26.31
N GLU A 138 36.76 20.55 26.40
CA GLU A 138 36.65 21.25 27.67
C GLU A 138 35.64 20.61 28.63
N ALA A 139 34.48 20.17 28.14
CA ALA A 139 33.48 19.47 28.93
C ALA A 139 34.05 18.17 29.53
N ARG A 140 34.77 17.41 28.73
CA ARG A 140 35.45 16.18 29.17
C ARG A 140 36.46 16.47 30.26
N ALA A 141 37.33 17.48 30.09
CA ALA A 141 38.31 17.87 31.11
C ALA A 141 37.63 18.31 32.40
N CYS A 142 36.50 19.04 32.37
CA CYS A 142 35.73 19.40 33.54
C CYS A 142 35.20 18.16 34.29
N PHE A 143 34.58 17.20 33.58
CA PHE A 143 34.03 16.00 34.22
C PHE A 143 35.15 15.07 34.73
N GLU A 144 36.29 14.97 34.04
CA GLU A 144 37.45 14.21 34.52
C GLU A 144 38.03 14.79 35.80
N ARG A 145 38.15 16.13 35.91
CA ARG A 145 38.59 16.80 37.18
C ARG A 145 37.58 16.57 38.31
N ALA A 146 36.29 16.54 37.98
CA ALA A 146 35.25 16.25 38.96
C ALA A 146 35.14 14.77 39.31
N GLY A 147 35.78 13.88 38.56
CA GLY A 147 35.68 12.42 38.75
C GLY A 147 34.31 11.84 38.36
N ASP A 148 33.53 12.58 37.55
CA ASP A 148 32.14 12.26 37.25
C ASP A 148 32.01 11.34 36.00
N GLN A 149 32.05 10.04 36.24
CA GLN A 149 31.96 9.01 35.18
C GLN A 149 30.60 9.00 34.48
N TYR A 150 29.53 9.31 35.22
CA TYR A 150 28.18 9.37 34.64
C TYR A 150 28.05 10.49 33.64
N ARG A 151 28.51 11.70 33.94
CA ARG A 151 28.48 12.83 33.01
C ARG A 151 29.43 12.68 31.84
N LEU A 152 30.56 11.98 32.02
CA LEU A 152 31.43 11.59 30.92
C LEU A 152 30.69 10.67 29.92
N ALA A 153 29.94 9.69 30.44
CA ALA A 153 29.11 8.81 29.58
C ALA A 153 28.02 9.59 28.84
N ARG A 154 27.31 10.49 29.52
CA ARG A 154 26.31 11.37 28.88
C ARG A 154 26.94 12.27 27.80
N LEU A 155 28.15 12.78 28.01
CA LEU A 155 28.89 13.52 27.00
C LEU A 155 29.22 12.68 25.79
N ASP A 156 29.61 11.42 25.98
CA ASP A 156 29.87 10.51 24.86
C ASP A 156 28.58 10.20 24.05
N VAL A 157 27.39 10.13 24.67
CA VAL A 157 26.10 10.05 23.94
C VAL A 157 25.89 11.26 23.05
N ASN A 158 26.10 12.48 23.59
CA ASN A 158 25.95 13.73 22.84
C ASN A 158 26.98 13.81 21.68
N LEU A 159 28.23 13.43 21.94
CA LEU A 159 29.28 13.37 20.93
C LEU A 159 28.95 12.39 19.81
N ALA A 160 28.38 11.24 20.11
CA ALA A 160 27.98 10.27 19.10
C ALA A 160 26.96 10.90 18.11
N SER A 161 25.99 11.67 18.61
CA SER A 161 25.04 12.41 17.79
C SER A 161 25.68 13.50 16.93
N VAL A 162 26.69 14.21 17.48
CA VAL A 162 27.46 15.22 16.72
C VAL A 162 28.30 14.56 15.63
N TRP A 163 29.02 13.48 15.91
CA TRP A 163 29.79 12.75 14.90
C TRP A 163 28.93 12.12 13.85
N PHE A 164 27.76 11.59 14.22
CA PHE A 164 26.76 11.12 13.26
C PHE A 164 26.41 12.20 12.22
N ARG A 165 26.13 13.41 12.65
CA ARG A 165 25.81 14.56 11.77
C ARG A 165 26.97 15.00 10.88
N GLN A 166 28.20 14.63 11.24
CA GLN A 166 29.43 14.89 10.48
C GLN A 166 29.84 13.69 9.59
N ASP A 167 28.98 12.70 9.43
CA ASP A 167 29.23 11.45 8.71
C ASP A 167 30.42 10.61 9.26
N ARG A 168 30.80 10.86 10.52
CA ARG A 168 31.87 10.17 11.24
C ARG A 168 31.32 8.99 12.03
N TYR A 169 30.79 8.01 11.31
CA TYR A 169 30.03 6.89 11.87
C TYR A 169 30.87 5.95 12.77
N THR A 170 32.13 5.76 12.44
CA THR A 170 33.04 4.91 13.24
C THR A 170 33.31 5.51 14.60
N GLU A 171 33.56 6.82 14.65
CA GLU A 171 33.78 7.56 15.90
C GLU A 171 32.51 7.67 16.73
N ALA A 172 31.35 7.77 16.06
CA ALA A 172 30.05 7.73 16.72
C ALA A 172 29.84 6.40 17.45
N LEU A 173 30.09 5.25 16.79
CA LEU A 173 30.00 3.93 17.43
C LEU A 173 30.97 3.79 18.60
N ALA A 174 32.21 4.22 18.44
CA ALA A 174 33.20 4.16 19.52
C ALA A 174 32.82 5.04 20.74
N ALA A 175 32.12 6.17 20.51
CA ALA A 175 31.58 6.97 21.60
C ALA A 175 30.42 6.25 22.33
N LEU A 176 29.53 5.62 21.59
CA LEU A 176 28.44 4.84 22.17
C LEU A 176 28.94 3.67 23.00
N ASP A 177 30.02 2.99 22.55
CA ASP A 177 30.65 1.91 23.34
C ASP A 177 31.23 2.44 24.67
N ARG A 178 31.89 3.63 24.66
CA ARG A 178 32.34 4.25 25.91
C ARG A 178 31.17 4.70 26.78
N ALA A 179 30.10 5.22 26.17
CA ALA A 179 28.91 5.63 26.91
C ALA A 179 28.28 4.44 27.66
N GLU A 180 28.12 3.29 27.01
CA GLU A 180 27.58 2.08 27.66
C GLU A 180 28.44 1.63 28.85
N LEU A 181 29.75 1.60 28.68
CA LEU A 181 30.68 1.26 29.77
C LEU A 181 30.58 2.22 30.92
N GLY A 182 30.52 3.52 30.65
CA GLY A 182 30.42 4.58 31.66
C GLY A 182 29.08 4.58 32.41
N LEU A 183 27.96 4.36 31.68
CA LEU A 183 26.64 4.21 32.31
C LEU A 183 26.59 2.97 33.23
N ALA A 184 27.18 1.86 32.80
CA ALA A 184 27.24 0.64 33.63
C ALA A 184 28.10 0.81 34.91
N ALA A 185 29.10 1.67 34.86
CA ALA A 185 30.07 1.83 35.93
C ALA A 185 29.54 2.61 37.16
N SER A 186 28.56 3.51 36.96
CA SER A 186 28.02 4.36 38.05
C SER A 186 26.61 3.94 38.47
N PRO A 187 26.21 4.13 39.74
CA PRO A 187 24.83 3.89 40.18
C PRO A 187 23.82 4.79 39.44
N GLU A 188 24.16 6.06 39.28
CA GLU A 188 23.34 7.04 38.54
C GLU A 188 23.15 6.64 37.08
N GLY A 189 24.22 6.18 36.42
CA GLY A 189 24.18 5.69 35.04
C GLY A 189 23.32 4.46 34.89
N ARG A 190 23.37 3.51 35.82
CA ARG A 190 22.48 2.34 35.80
C ARG A 190 20.99 2.70 35.98
N ALA A 191 20.71 3.78 36.69
CA ALA A 191 19.35 4.28 36.91
C ALA A 191 18.84 5.20 35.79
N ASP A 192 19.72 5.69 34.90
CA ASP A 192 19.33 6.57 33.76
C ASP A 192 18.84 5.75 32.58
N HIS A 193 17.60 5.27 32.67
CA HIS A 193 16.97 4.46 31.63
C HIS A 193 16.79 5.21 30.29
N GLU A 194 16.61 6.55 30.32
CA GLU A 194 16.53 7.36 29.11
C GLU A 194 17.87 7.37 28.34
N ALA A 195 19.01 7.52 29.06
CA ALA A 195 20.32 7.45 28.41
C ALA A 195 20.60 6.09 27.78
N TRP A 196 20.21 5.02 28.45
CA TRP A 196 20.30 3.65 27.91
C TRP A 196 19.47 3.46 26.64
N ALA A 197 18.24 3.97 26.60
CA ALA A 197 17.41 3.94 25.40
C ALA A 197 18.03 4.78 24.27
N ALA A 198 18.49 6.01 24.59
CA ALA A 198 19.14 6.92 23.64
C ALA A 198 20.39 6.30 23.00
N VAL A 199 21.25 5.64 23.77
CA VAL A 199 22.44 4.94 23.25
C VAL A 199 22.05 3.89 22.21
N ARG A 200 21.06 3.06 22.49
CA ARG A 200 20.60 2.00 21.57
C ARG A 200 19.99 2.57 20.29
N VAL A 201 19.12 3.58 20.43
CA VAL A 201 18.49 4.24 19.28
C VAL A 201 19.54 4.92 18.40
N THR A 202 20.47 5.68 19.01
CA THR A 202 21.54 6.36 18.25
C THR A 202 22.46 5.34 17.57
N ARG A 203 22.80 4.25 18.24
CA ARG A 203 23.57 3.14 17.65
C ARG A 203 22.88 2.59 16.39
N ALA A 204 21.58 2.35 16.46
CA ALA A 204 20.82 1.84 15.34
C ALA A 204 20.78 2.83 14.15
N VAL A 205 20.60 4.13 14.42
CA VAL A 205 20.68 5.18 13.38
C VAL A 205 22.04 5.22 12.69
N VAL A 206 23.13 5.12 13.44
CA VAL A 206 24.50 5.07 12.90
C VAL A 206 24.70 3.81 12.04
N LEU A 207 24.21 2.65 12.51
CA LEU A 207 24.31 1.37 11.78
C LEU A 207 23.55 1.39 10.44
N ILE A 208 22.39 2.06 10.37
CA ILE A 208 21.66 2.25 9.09
C ILE A 208 22.56 2.98 8.06
N ASN A 209 23.23 4.04 8.48
CA ASN A 209 24.09 4.81 7.57
C ASN A 209 25.36 4.05 7.13
N LEU A 210 25.76 3.06 7.92
CA LEU A 210 26.82 2.10 7.54
C LEU A 210 26.28 0.92 6.71
N ALA A 211 25.00 0.92 6.35
CA ALA A 211 24.29 -0.19 5.68
C ALA A 211 24.35 -1.54 6.45
N ARG A 212 24.55 -1.49 7.78
CA ARG A 212 24.54 -2.65 8.68
C ARG A 212 23.12 -2.87 9.23
N PHE A 213 22.18 -3.16 8.30
CA PHE A 213 20.74 -3.17 8.59
C PHE A 213 20.31 -4.21 9.63
N ASP A 214 20.90 -5.42 9.62
CA ASP A 214 20.54 -6.47 10.57
C ASP A 214 20.94 -6.08 12.01
N GLU A 215 22.08 -5.45 12.17
CA GLU A 215 22.53 -4.97 13.47
C GLU A 215 21.73 -3.75 13.94
N ALA A 216 21.30 -2.91 13.01
CA ALA A 216 20.40 -1.79 13.30
C ALA A 216 19.04 -2.28 13.79
N GLU A 217 18.48 -3.31 13.16
CA GLU A 217 17.24 -3.97 13.57
C GLU A 217 17.34 -4.47 15.01
N LEU A 218 18.37 -5.25 15.31
CA LEU A 218 18.61 -5.76 16.67
C LEU A 218 18.76 -4.64 17.71
N ALA A 219 19.44 -3.55 17.35
CA ALA A 219 19.61 -2.40 18.25
C ALA A 219 18.29 -1.67 18.54
N TYR A 220 17.42 -1.49 17.54
CA TYR A 220 16.09 -0.91 17.75
C TYR A 220 15.15 -1.83 18.51
N GLU A 221 15.17 -3.14 18.25
CA GLU A 221 14.39 -4.12 19.01
C GLU A 221 14.83 -4.12 20.48
N ALA A 222 16.14 -4.11 20.74
CA ALA A 222 16.67 -3.99 22.10
C ALA A 222 16.31 -2.67 22.77
N ALA A 223 16.26 -1.54 22.02
CA ALA A 223 15.81 -0.25 22.54
C ALA A 223 14.32 -0.30 22.92
N ARG A 224 13.49 -0.88 22.05
CA ARG A 224 12.06 -1.05 22.28
C ARG A 224 11.76 -1.91 23.49
N GLU A 225 12.34 -3.11 23.57
CA GLU A 225 12.17 -4.05 24.69
C GLU A 225 12.62 -3.44 26.00
N TYR A 226 13.79 -2.77 26.00
CA TYR A 226 14.30 -2.08 27.17
C TYR A 226 13.35 -0.96 27.64
N SER A 227 12.83 -0.15 26.72
CA SER A 227 11.92 0.93 27.02
C SER A 227 10.59 0.42 27.61
N LEU A 228 10.05 -0.68 27.06
CA LEU A 228 8.84 -1.31 27.60
C LEU A 228 9.08 -1.92 28.99
N ALA A 229 10.23 -2.54 29.22
CA ALA A 229 10.57 -3.13 30.53
C ALA A 229 10.73 -2.07 31.64
N HIS A 230 10.97 -0.80 31.28
CA HIS A 230 11.16 0.30 32.24
C HIS A 230 10.03 1.34 32.20
N ASP A 231 8.86 0.97 31.68
CA ASP A 231 7.65 1.81 31.63
C ASP A 231 7.86 3.15 30.88
N MET A 232 8.56 3.08 29.74
CA MET A 232 8.83 4.22 28.85
C MET A 232 8.14 4.04 27.48
N PRO A 233 6.80 4.03 27.43
CA PRO A 233 6.07 3.67 26.19
C PRO A 233 6.29 4.64 25.04
N VAL A 234 6.56 5.93 25.31
CA VAL A 234 6.85 6.93 24.26
C VAL A 234 8.19 6.63 23.58
N LEU A 235 9.21 6.26 24.35
CA LEU A 235 10.52 5.86 23.78
C LEU A 235 10.45 4.53 23.03
N ALA A 236 9.60 3.60 23.49
CA ALA A 236 9.31 2.37 22.74
C ALA A 236 8.63 2.68 21.41
N ALA A 237 7.70 3.64 21.37
CA ALA A 237 7.05 4.08 20.13
C ALA A 237 8.03 4.76 19.16
N GLN A 238 8.99 5.52 19.66
CA GLN A 238 10.06 6.09 18.82
C GLN A 238 10.93 4.98 18.20
N ALA A 239 11.21 3.92 18.94
CA ALA A 239 11.92 2.76 18.39
C ALA A 239 11.08 2.03 17.33
N ASP A 240 9.77 1.84 17.55
CA ASP A 240 8.84 1.30 16.56
C ASP A 240 8.76 2.17 15.29
N TYR A 241 8.69 3.50 15.43
CA TYR A 241 8.73 4.45 14.31
C TYR A 241 10.01 4.29 13.46
N ASN A 242 11.17 4.25 14.12
CA ASN A 242 12.44 4.08 13.44
C ASN A 242 12.59 2.68 12.80
N LEU A 243 12.05 1.63 13.43
CA LEU A 243 11.95 0.29 12.84
C LEU A 243 11.08 0.32 11.58
N GLY A 244 9.98 1.07 11.59
CA GLY A 244 9.13 1.28 10.42
C GLY A 244 9.92 1.83 9.24
N TYR A 245 10.70 2.88 9.47
CA TYR A 245 11.58 3.45 8.45
C TYR A 245 12.69 2.48 7.97
N LEU A 246 13.30 1.72 8.88
CA LEU A 246 14.29 0.70 8.53
C LEU A 246 13.70 -0.38 7.63
N TYR A 247 12.51 -0.90 7.96
CA TYR A 247 11.81 -1.90 7.15
C TYR A 247 11.40 -1.35 5.78
N PHE A 248 10.99 -0.08 5.71
CA PHE A 248 10.74 0.60 4.45
C PHE A 248 11.98 0.62 3.54
N LEU A 249 13.15 1.01 4.07
CA LEU A 249 14.41 1.02 3.32
C LEU A 249 14.80 -0.37 2.79
N ARG A 250 14.45 -1.43 3.52
CA ARG A 250 14.70 -2.84 3.14
C ARG A 250 13.64 -3.41 2.18
N GLY A 251 12.62 -2.66 1.81
CA GLY A 251 11.49 -3.14 1.01
C GLY A 251 10.57 -4.12 1.75
N GLN A 252 10.65 -4.17 3.09
CA GLN A 252 9.81 -5.00 3.96
C GLN A 252 8.54 -4.23 4.35
N TYR A 253 7.75 -3.85 3.35
CA TYR A 253 6.64 -2.89 3.49
C TYR A 253 5.60 -3.28 4.54
N VAL A 254 5.27 -4.57 4.66
CA VAL A 254 4.31 -5.05 5.67
C VAL A 254 4.84 -4.83 7.09
N ARG A 255 6.12 -5.14 7.33
CA ARG A 255 6.75 -4.89 8.63
C ARG A 255 6.83 -3.39 8.93
N ALA A 256 7.08 -2.56 7.91
CA ALA A 256 7.08 -1.11 8.02
C ALA A 256 5.72 -0.58 8.47
N ILE A 257 4.63 -0.97 7.79
CA ILE A 257 3.26 -0.57 8.15
C ILE A 257 2.95 -0.96 9.61
N ARG A 258 3.23 -2.19 10.01
CA ARG A 258 2.96 -2.66 11.38
C ARG A 258 3.73 -1.89 12.44
N ALA A 259 4.99 -1.59 12.19
CA ALA A 259 5.81 -0.83 13.13
C ALA A 259 5.30 0.61 13.26
N LEU A 260 4.97 1.26 12.14
CA LEU A 260 4.40 2.60 12.10
C LEU A 260 3.00 2.66 12.75
N ASP A 261 2.16 1.64 12.57
CA ASP A 261 0.84 1.55 13.22
C ASP A 261 0.99 1.45 14.75
N ARG A 262 1.90 0.60 15.28
CA ARG A 262 2.16 0.53 16.73
C ARG A 262 2.64 1.86 17.30
N ALA A 263 3.56 2.53 16.59
CA ALA A 263 4.04 3.84 16.98
C ALA A 263 2.89 4.88 16.99
N ARG A 264 2.06 4.87 15.95
CA ARG A 264 0.89 5.73 15.79
C ARG A 264 -0.15 5.54 16.88
N GLU A 265 -0.49 4.29 17.23
CA GLU A 265 -1.43 3.98 18.32
C GLU A 265 -0.92 4.52 19.66
N THR A 266 0.37 4.38 19.92
CA THR A 266 0.98 4.91 21.14
C THR A 266 0.98 6.43 21.14
N ALA A 267 1.37 7.07 20.04
CA ALA A 267 1.32 8.52 19.87
C ALA A 267 -0.11 9.07 20.09
N ALA A 268 -1.12 8.42 19.53
CA ALA A 268 -2.53 8.79 19.75
C ALA A 268 -2.95 8.67 21.22
N ARG A 269 -2.52 7.61 21.92
CA ARG A 269 -2.83 7.39 23.35
C ARG A 269 -2.24 8.46 24.25
N TYR A 270 -1.04 8.93 23.95
CA TYR A 270 -0.33 9.95 24.73
C TYR A 270 -0.50 11.38 24.17
N ALA A 271 -1.41 11.57 23.19
CA ALA A 271 -1.69 12.85 22.54
C ALA A 271 -0.44 13.51 21.90
N ASP A 272 0.53 12.70 21.46
CA ASP A 272 1.74 13.15 20.77
C ASP A 272 1.42 13.45 19.30
N LYS A 273 0.99 14.69 19.05
CA LYS A 273 0.56 15.15 17.72
C LYS A 273 1.68 15.08 16.68
N LEU A 274 2.93 15.31 17.12
CA LEU A 274 4.08 15.30 16.21
C LEU A 274 4.36 13.89 15.68
N HIS A 275 4.51 12.90 16.56
CA HIS A 275 4.77 11.53 16.13
C HIS A 275 3.57 10.90 15.40
N LEU A 276 2.34 11.33 15.73
CA LEU A 276 1.17 10.93 14.98
C LEU A 276 1.26 11.39 13.52
N ALA A 277 1.59 12.67 13.28
CA ALA A 277 1.76 13.22 11.95
C ALA A 277 2.95 12.60 11.18
N LEU A 278 4.06 12.34 11.88
CA LEU A 278 5.22 11.67 11.29
C LEU A 278 4.90 10.24 10.86
N CYS A 279 4.16 9.47 11.67
CA CYS A 279 3.72 8.13 11.29
C CYS A 279 2.82 8.15 10.07
N ASP A 280 1.85 9.09 9.99
CA ASP A 280 0.96 9.22 8.83
C ASP A 280 1.76 9.62 7.57
N LEU A 281 2.78 10.47 7.68
CA LEU A 281 3.66 10.87 6.58
C LEU A 281 4.48 9.69 6.03
N ASP A 282 5.14 8.93 6.91
CA ASP A 282 5.97 7.80 6.49
C ASP A 282 5.12 6.61 6.01
N GLN A 283 3.90 6.44 6.53
CA GLN A 283 2.94 5.50 5.95
C GLN A 283 2.50 5.91 4.53
N ALA A 284 2.38 7.21 4.24
CA ALA A 284 2.10 7.68 2.88
C ALA A 284 3.24 7.31 1.92
N ASP A 285 4.51 7.40 2.35
CA ASP A 285 5.66 6.92 1.57
C ASP A 285 5.55 5.42 1.26
N VAL A 286 5.22 4.59 2.25
CA VAL A 286 5.00 3.14 2.05
C VAL A 286 3.83 2.88 1.09
N CYS A 287 2.73 3.63 1.21
CA CYS A 287 1.57 3.50 0.32
C CYS A 287 1.93 3.87 -1.13
N ILE A 288 2.77 4.89 -1.35
CA ILE A 288 3.27 5.25 -2.70
C ILE A 288 4.03 4.09 -3.31
N GLU A 289 4.98 3.49 -2.58
CA GLU A 289 5.76 2.34 -3.07
C GLU A 289 4.90 1.09 -3.35
N LEU A 290 3.79 0.97 -2.65
CA LEU A 290 2.81 -0.10 -2.85
C LEU A 290 1.73 0.26 -3.89
N ASN A 291 1.80 1.42 -4.55
CA ASN A 291 0.84 1.94 -5.52
C ASN A 291 -0.59 2.12 -4.95
N LEU A 292 -0.71 2.37 -3.64
CA LEU A 292 -1.94 2.70 -2.92
C LEU A 292 -2.09 4.23 -2.87
N TYR A 293 -2.31 4.84 -4.03
CA TYR A 293 -2.18 6.30 -4.19
C TYR A 293 -3.28 7.09 -3.48
N GLU A 294 -4.50 6.57 -3.41
CA GLU A 294 -5.61 7.17 -2.68
C GLU A 294 -5.35 7.16 -1.17
N ASP A 295 -4.84 6.04 -0.63
CA ASP A 295 -4.42 5.93 0.77
C ASP A 295 -3.29 6.91 1.08
N ALA A 296 -2.30 7.00 0.18
CA ALA A 296 -1.19 7.94 0.31
C ALA A 296 -1.66 9.39 0.34
N LEU A 297 -2.61 9.77 -0.53
CA LEU A 297 -3.22 11.11 -0.54
C LEU A 297 -3.91 11.42 0.78
N GLN A 298 -4.73 10.51 1.29
CA GLN A 298 -5.46 10.70 2.55
C GLN A 298 -4.50 10.89 3.73
N LEU A 299 -3.48 10.03 3.84
CA LEU A 299 -2.47 10.10 4.90
C LEU A 299 -1.66 11.39 4.80
N ALA A 300 -1.15 11.72 3.63
CA ALA A 300 -0.34 12.92 3.41
C ALA A 300 -1.15 14.21 3.64
N HIS A 301 -2.43 14.23 3.25
CA HIS A 301 -3.31 15.37 3.52
C HIS A 301 -3.57 15.55 5.02
N GLY A 302 -3.82 14.45 5.74
CA GLY A 302 -3.98 14.48 7.19
C GLY A 302 -2.71 14.98 7.90
N ALA A 303 -1.55 14.45 7.51
CA ALA A 303 -0.25 14.87 8.03
C ALA A 303 0.03 16.36 7.73
N PHE A 304 -0.27 16.84 6.53
CA PHE A 304 -0.11 18.24 6.15
C PHE A 304 -0.89 19.18 7.08
N GLY A 305 -2.17 18.90 7.35
CA GLY A 305 -2.99 19.70 8.26
C GLY A 305 -2.44 19.74 9.69
N GLN A 306 -1.91 18.64 10.19
CA GLN A 306 -1.28 18.56 11.50
C GLN A 306 0.05 19.35 11.54
N PHE A 307 0.91 19.23 10.54
CA PHE A 307 2.15 20.00 10.45
C PHE A 307 1.91 21.49 10.23
N GLN A 308 0.81 21.87 9.58
CA GLN A 308 0.38 23.25 9.46
C GLN A 308 0.04 23.83 10.85
N ALA A 309 -0.73 23.08 11.65
CA ALA A 309 -1.08 23.48 13.01
C ALA A 309 0.16 23.55 13.95
N LEU A 310 1.19 22.75 13.70
CA LEU A 310 2.45 22.74 14.43
C LEU A 310 3.47 23.74 13.88
N ASN A 311 3.15 24.48 12.80
CA ASN A 311 4.05 25.43 12.12
C ASN A 311 5.40 24.80 11.69
N MET A 312 5.34 23.63 11.06
CA MET A 312 6.48 22.82 10.61
C MET A 312 6.61 22.83 9.08
N PRO A 313 7.20 23.87 8.46
CA PRO A 313 7.20 24.04 7.00
C PRO A 313 7.96 22.95 6.25
N TYR A 314 8.98 22.35 6.85
CA TYR A 314 9.74 21.25 6.24
C TYR A 314 8.85 20.00 6.05
N GLU A 315 8.13 19.58 7.08
CA GLU A 315 7.24 18.42 7.05
C GLU A 315 5.98 18.69 6.19
N GLN A 316 5.51 19.95 6.16
CA GLN A 316 4.47 20.37 5.20
C GLN A 316 4.94 20.15 3.76
N GLY A 317 6.18 20.56 3.43
CA GLY A 317 6.78 20.33 2.12
C GLY A 317 6.85 18.86 1.73
N LYS A 318 7.23 17.97 2.68
CA LYS A 318 7.25 16.52 2.47
C LYS A 318 5.84 15.98 2.20
N SER A 319 4.84 16.39 2.98
CA SER A 319 3.46 15.97 2.78
C SER A 319 2.93 16.40 1.41
N LEU A 320 3.19 17.64 0.98
CA LEU A 320 2.84 18.14 -0.35
C LEU A 320 3.54 17.35 -1.46
N THR A 321 4.80 16.93 -1.24
CA THR A 321 5.52 16.09 -2.21
C THR A 321 4.86 14.72 -2.36
N ASN A 322 4.47 14.07 -1.26
CA ASN A 322 3.78 12.78 -1.30
C ASN A 322 2.42 12.90 -1.99
N MET A 323 1.66 13.95 -1.69
CA MET A 323 0.42 14.25 -2.42
C MET A 323 0.66 14.42 -3.92
N ALA A 324 1.70 15.15 -4.31
CA ALA A 324 2.02 15.38 -5.72
C ALA A 324 2.40 14.09 -6.46
N VAL A 325 3.18 13.22 -5.82
CA VAL A 325 3.55 11.91 -6.39
C VAL A 325 2.30 11.05 -6.57
N ALA A 326 1.42 10.98 -5.58
CA ALA A 326 0.17 10.25 -5.68
C ALA A 326 -0.73 10.80 -6.80
N GLU A 327 -0.90 12.12 -6.91
CA GLU A 327 -1.68 12.77 -7.99
C GLU A 327 -1.11 12.47 -9.38
N GLN A 328 0.21 12.47 -9.53
CA GLN A 328 0.88 12.10 -10.78
C GLN A 328 0.51 10.67 -11.24
N PHE A 329 0.55 9.71 -10.32
CA PHE A 329 0.22 8.31 -10.62
C PHE A 329 -1.29 8.11 -10.87
N LEU A 330 -2.15 8.94 -10.28
CA LEU A 330 -3.59 8.99 -10.57
C LEU A 330 -3.89 9.70 -11.91
N GLY A 331 -2.87 10.18 -12.65
CA GLY A 331 -3.03 10.83 -13.94
C GLY A 331 -3.41 12.32 -13.87
N ARG A 332 -3.37 12.92 -12.67
CA ARG A 332 -3.73 14.33 -12.44
C ARG A 332 -2.47 15.21 -12.45
N ASP A 333 -1.75 15.19 -13.57
CA ASP A 333 -0.42 15.78 -13.73
C ASP A 333 -0.38 17.31 -13.45
N THR A 334 -1.45 18.05 -13.75
CA THR A 334 -1.54 19.48 -13.44
C THR A 334 -1.58 19.73 -11.92
N ALA A 335 -2.41 18.99 -11.19
CA ALA A 335 -2.48 19.07 -9.73
C ALA A 335 -1.14 18.71 -9.09
N ALA A 336 -0.46 17.68 -9.62
CA ALA A 336 0.88 17.31 -9.17
C ALA A 336 1.89 18.46 -9.32
N LEU A 337 1.91 19.17 -10.43
CA LEU A 337 2.79 20.33 -10.64
C LEU A 337 2.48 21.48 -9.69
N GLU A 338 1.20 21.75 -9.40
CA GLU A 338 0.79 22.79 -8.44
C GLU A 338 1.23 22.45 -7.00
N LEU A 339 1.06 21.20 -6.58
CA LEU A 339 1.52 20.72 -5.28
C LEU A 339 3.04 20.76 -5.14
N LEU A 340 3.79 20.41 -6.20
CA LEU A 340 5.25 20.52 -6.21
C LEU A 340 5.71 21.98 -6.12
N ALA A 341 4.98 22.93 -6.71
CA ALA A 341 5.30 24.35 -6.56
C ALA A 341 5.10 24.84 -5.12
N GLN A 342 4.04 24.39 -4.45
CA GLN A 342 3.81 24.67 -3.03
C GLN A 342 4.87 24.01 -2.14
N ALA A 343 5.26 22.76 -2.42
CA ALA A 343 6.32 22.05 -1.70
C ALA A 343 7.66 22.79 -1.80
N GLU A 344 8.03 23.24 -3.01
CA GLU A 344 9.25 24.03 -3.22
C GLU A 344 9.26 25.31 -2.36
N GLN A 345 8.13 26.03 -2.30
CA GLN A 345 7.99 27.21 -1.47
C GLN A 345 8.13 26.89 0.03
N ALA A 346 7.53 25.80 0.51
CA ALA A 346 7.63 25.36 1.89
C ALA A 346 9.08 25.01 2.25
N PHE A 347 9.79 24.27 1.41
CA PHE A 347 11.20 23.93 1.63
C PHE A 347 12.13 25.15 1.54
N ALA A 348 11.85 26.10 0.65
CA ALA A 348 12.60 27.34 0.57
C ALA A 348 12.42 28.19 1.83
N SER A 349 11.20 28.26 2.38
CA SER A 349 10.94 28.96 3.66
C SER A 349 11.66 28.31 4.86
N ALA A 350 11.87 26.98 4.79
CA ALA A 350 12.64 26.22 5.77
C ALA A 350 14.16 26.24 5.50
N ALA A 351 14.64 27.02 4.50
CA ALA A 351 16.04 27.07 4.04
C ALA A 351 16.63 25.69 3.72
N ASN A 352 15.81 24.76 3.23
CA ASN A 352 16.20 23.39 2.92
C ASN A 352 16.42 23.18 1.42
N GLU A 353 17.61 23.55 0.93
CA GLU A 353 18.00 23.41 -0.47
C GLU A 353 17.98 21.95 -0.95
N PHE A 354 18.28 20.99 -0.07
CA PHE A 354 18.25 19.56 -0.43
C PHE A 354 16.86 19.14 -0.93
N TRP A 355 15.81 19.50 -0.21
CA TRP A 355 14.46 19.16 -0.59
C TRP A 355 13.89 20.03 -1.73
N VAL A 356 14.38 21.26 -1.90
CA VAL A 356 14.11 22.05 -3.11
C VAL A 356 14.60 21.29 -4.35
N GLN A 357 15.83 20.73 -4.32
CA GLN A 357 16.33 19.95 -5.44
C GLN A 357 15.62 18.59 -5.61
N MET A 358 15.15 17.95 -4.53
CA MET A 358 14.28 16.77 -4.61
C MET A 358 12.95 17.10 -5.30
N THR A 359 12.31 18.20 -4.92
CA THR A 359 11.05 18.66 -5.54
C THR A 359 11.25 18.96 -7.04
N ASN A 360 12.36 19.57 -7.42
CA ASN A 360 12.72 19.79 -8.81
C ASN A 360 12.91 18.48 -9.58
N LEU A 361 13.45 17.45 -8.94
CA LEU A 361 13.57 16.11 -9.53
C LEU A 361 12.21 15.46 -9.78
N TYR A 362 11.29 15.50 -8.81
CA TYR A 362 9.91 15.03 -9.01
C TYR A 362 9.18 15.83 -10.09
N ARG A 363 9.36 17.15 -10.15
CA ARG A 363 8.83 17.99 -11.24
C ARG A 363 9.38 17.53 -12.60
N ALA A 364 10.67 17.19 -12.69
CA ALA A 364 11.26 16.68 -13.91
C ALA A 364 10.59 15.38 -14.39
N VAL A 365 10.23 14.48 -13.48
CA VAL A 365 9.52 13.24 -13.81
C VAL A 365 8.13 13.53 -14.40
N VAL A 366 7.37 14.46 -13.80
CA VAL A 366 6.05 14.86 -14.34
C VAL A 366 6.20 15.53 -15.71
N LEU A 367 7.20 16.40 -15.89
CA LEU A 367 7.47 17.07 -17.16
C LEU A 367 7.87 16.09 -18.27
N LEU A 368 8.61 15.02 -17.95
CA LEU A 368 8.90 13.94 -18.89
C LEU A 368 7.64 13.27 -19.41
N LYS A 369 6.70 12.94 -18.52
CA LYS A 369 5.41 12.36 -18.88
C LYS A 369 4.60 13.31 -19.80
N LEU A 370 4.70 14.60 -19.58
CA LEU A 370 4.07 15.63 -20.42
C LEU A 370 4.84 15.95 -21.71
N GLY A 371 5.94 15.26 -22.02
CA GLY A 371 6.76 15.48 -23.22
C GLY A 371 7.67 16.71 -23.17
N ARG A 372 7.79 17.40 -22.04
CA ARG A 372 8.64 18.60 -21.85
C ARG A 372 10.09 18.19 -21.50
N CYS A 373 10.72 17.43 -22.42
CA CYS A 373 11.99 16.73 -22.18
C CYS A 373 13.15 17.66 -21.83
N PHE A 374 13.25 18.83 -22.46
CA PHE A 374 14.35 19.79 -22.21
C PHE A 374 14.30 20.39 -20.80
N GLU A 375 13.12 20.75 -20.33
CA GLU A 375 12.94 21.28 -18.97
C GLU A 375 13.23 20.21 -17.93
N ALA A 376 12.73 18.99 -18.17
CA ALA A 376 13.01 17.85 -17.32
C ALA A 376 14.52 17.56 -17.22
N MET A 377 15.22 17.61 -18.35
CA MET A 377 16.68 17.42 -18.40
C MET A 377 17.43 18.51 -17.60
N GLN A 378 17.02 19.76 -17.70
CA GLN A 378 17.67 20.85 -16.97
C GLN A 378 17.50 20.73 -15.46
N LEU A 379 16.28 20.38 -15.01
CA LEU A 379 15.97 20.22 -13.59
C LEU A 379 16.68 19.00 -13.00
N SER A 380 16.63 17.86 -13.69
CA SER A 380 17.25 16.62 -13.22
C SER A 380 18.79 16.72 -13.21
N GLU A 381 19.40 17.41 -14.19
CA GLU A 381 20.85 17.60 -14.22
C GLU A 381 21.34 18.50 -13.07
N ARG A 382 20.60 19.59 -12.74
CA ARG A 382 20.90 20.41 -11.57
C ARG A 382 20.81 19.59 -10.28
N ALA A 383 19.75 18.82 -10.14
CA ALA A 383 19.56 17.95 -8.98
C ALA A 383 20.69 16.91 -8.86
N ARG A 384 21.07 16.27 -9.97
CA ARG A 384 22.17 15.30 -10.02
C ARG A 384 23.50 15.88 -9.51
N VAL A 385 23.91 17.04 -10.06
CA VAL A 385 25.14 17.74 -9.66
C VAL A 385 25.11 18.11 -8.17
N PHE A 386 23.98 18.62 -7.69
CA PHE A 386 23.80 18.99 -6.28
C PHE A 386 23.94 17.77 -5.36
N PHE A 387 23.27 16.64 -5.68
CA PHE A 387 23.34 15.44 -4.86
C PHE A 387 24.70 14.76 -4.90
N GLU A 388 25.42 14.81 -6.03
CA GLU A 388 26.80 14.33 -6.11
C GLU A 388 27.76 15.13 -5.21
N GLN A 389 27.65 16.47 -5.23
CA GLN A 389 28.43 17.34 -4.36
C GLN A 389 28.18 17.09 -2.87
N ARG A 390 26.96 16.68 -2.52
CA ARG A 390 26.53 16.37 -1.16
C ARG A 390 26.72 14.89 -0.80
N GLN A 391 27.30 14.08 -1.67
CA GLN A 391 27.49 12.62 -1.51
C GLN A 391 26.19 11.84 -1.22
N ALA A 392 25.05 12.39 -1.63
CA ALA A 392 23.74 11.76 -1.51
C ALA A 392 23.54 10.71 -2.64
N ARG A 393 24.27 9.59 -2.56
CA ARG A 393 24.46 8.61 -3.64
C ARG A 393 23.13 8.12 -4.26
N THR A 394 22.17 7.70 -3.46
CA THR A 394 20.88 7.18 -3.96
C THR A 394 20.10 8.25 -4.74
N LYS A 395 20.10 9.50 -4.26
CA LYS A 395 19.41 10.63 -4.91
C LYS A 395 20.14 11.08 -6.17
N ALA A 396 21.46 11.06 -6.17
CA ALA A 396 22.28 11.32 -7.37
C ALA A 396 22.03 10.26 -8.47
N ILE A 397 21.92 8.98 -8.09
CA ILE A 397 21.58 7.89 -9.02
C ILE A 397 20.20 8.09 -9.61
N TYR A 398 19.20 8.38 -8.79
CA TYR A 398 17.82 8.63 -9.26
C TYR A 398 17.75 9.83 -10.21
N ALA A 399 18.42 10.92 -9.89
CA ALA A 399 18.57 12.07 -10.79
C ALA A 399 19.26 11.69 -12.09
N GLY A 400 20.33 10.89 -12.05
CA GLY A 400 21.04 10.37 -13.24
C GLY A 400 20.17 9.49 -14.13
N ILE A 401 19.30 8.65 -13.54
CA ILE A 401 18.30 7.87 -14.28
C ILE A 401 17.32 8.82 -14.99
N THR A 402 16.82 9.85 -14.29
CA THR A 402 15.88 10.83 -14.85
C THR A 402 16.52 11.63 -15.99
N VAL A 403 17.81 12.02 -15.87
CA VAL A 403 18.57 12.63 -16.96
C VAL A 403 18.65 11.69 -18.17
N ALA A 404 18.92 10.40 -17.95
CA ALA A 404 19.01 9.43 -19.03
C ALA A 404 17.67 9.26 -19.75
N TRP A 405 16.54 9.18 -19.01
CA TRP A 405 15.21 9.18 -19.58
C TRP A 405 14.90 10.44 -20.41
N ALA A 406 15.26 11.62 -19.88
CA ALA A 406 15.05 12.90 -20.56
C ALA A 406 15.84 12.98 -21.86
N ARG A 407 17.11 12.54 -21.87
CA ARG A 407 17.94 12.46 -23.06
C ARG A 407 17.41 11.47 -24.09
N ALA A 408 16.98 10.28 -23.62
CA ALA A 408 16.38 9.26 -24.49
C ALA A 408 15.08 9.77 -25.16
N ALA A 409 14.24 10.48 -24.41
CA ALA A 409 13.03 11.13 -24.93
C ALA A 409 13.34 12.27 -25.91
N ALA A 410 14.44 13.00 -25.72
CA ALA A 410 14.96 14.01 -26.65
C ALA A 410 15.75 13.43 -27.83
N MET A 411 15.77 12.09 -28.02
CA MET A 411 16.50 11.36 -29.04
C MET A 411 18.05 11.42 -28.95
N ASP A 412 18.61 11.89 -27.84
CA ASP A 412 20.05 11.79 -27.53
C ASP A 412 20.39 10.40 -26.92
N LEU A 413 20.37 9.36 -27.74
CA LEU A 413 20.64 7.99 -27.30
C LEU A 413 22.07 7.76 -26.80
N SER A 414 23.05 8.55 -27.30
CA SER A 414 24.44 8.48 -26.85
C SER A 414 24.62 9.04 -25.44
N GLY A 415 24.08 10.24 -25.22
CA GLY A 415 24.09 10.86 -23.89
C GLY A 415 23.26 10.10 -22.85
N ALA A 416 22.11 9.53 -23.26
CA ALA A 416 21.30 8.69 -22.41
C ALA A 416 22.06 7.44 -21.94
N ALA A 417 22.77 6.76 -22.85
CA ALA A 417 23.55 5.58 -22.49
C ALA A 417 24.74 5.89 -21.57
N SER A 418 25.40 7.01 -21.78
CA SER A 418 26.49 7.46 -20.88
C SER A 418 25.93 7.73 -19.47
N ALA A 419 24.78 8.41 -19.36
CA ALA A 419 24.12 8.66 -18.08
C ALA A 419 23.66 7.36 -17.39
N ALA A 420 23.09 6.42 -18.15
CA ALA A 420 22.69 5.10 -17.65
C ALA A 420 23.87 4.26 -17.14
N ALA A 421 25.01 4.28 -17.89
CA ALA A 421 26.24 3.59 -17.46
C ALA A 421 26.79 4.16 -16.15
N ASN A 422 26.79 5.49 -16.00
CA ASN A 422 27.21 6.15 -14.76
C ASN A 422 26.30 5.78 -13.59
N ALA A 423 24.97 5.78 -13.79
CA ALA A 423 23.99 5.36 -12.78
C ALA A 423 24.20 3.89 -12.37
N THR A 424 24.46 3.00 -13.35
CA THR A 424 24.73 1.58 -13.10
C THR A 424 26.01 1.39 -12.27
N ALA A 425 27.09 2.09 -12.62
CA ALA A 425 28.34 2.02 -11.88
C ALA A 425 28.19 2.53 -10.43
N ALA A 426 27.46 3.64 -10.26
CA ALA A 426 27.19 4.22 -8.95
C ALA A 426 26.31 3.33 -8.05
N LEU A 427 25.45 2.49 -8.66
CA LEU A 427 24.55 1.55 -7.96
C LEU A 427 25.30 0.33 -7.42
N ALA A 428 26.50 0.03 -7.93
CA ALA A 428 27.27 -1.13 -7.50
C ALA A 428 27.52 -1.12 -5.99
N GLY A 429 27.16 -2.21 -5.31
CA GLY A 429 27.30 -2.38 -3.86
C GLY A 429 26.23 -1.69 -3.00
N LEU A 430 25.22 -1.06 -3.62
CA LEU A 430 24.08 -0.49 -2.90
C LEU A 430 22.89 -1.47 -2.85
N GLN A 431 22.32 -1.65 -1.66
CA GLN A 431 21.06 -2.39 -1.49
C GLN A 431 19.87 -1.43 -1.67
N ALA A 432 19.53 -1.15 -2.93
CA ALA A 432 18.41 -0.29 -3.29
C ALA A 432 17.57 -0.98 -4.39
N PRO A 433 16.69 -1.94 -4.03
CA PRO A 433 15.95 -2.76 -5.00
C PRO A 433 15.16 -1.96 -6.02
N TRP A 434 14.49 -0.88 -5.60
CA TRP A 434 13.72 -0.03 -6.49
C TRP A 434 14.58 0.69 -7.55
N LEU A 435 15.77 1.18 -7.19
CA LEU A 435 16.73 1.77 -8.15
C LEU A 435 17.26 0.71 -9.12
N GLN A 436 17.46 -0.53 -8.66
CA GLN A 436 17.89 -1.64 -9.50
C GLN A 436 16.86 -1.91 -10.60
N VAL A 437 15.58 -1.97 -10.27
CA VAL A 437 14.50 -2.12 -11.26
C VAL A 437 14.51 -0.97 -12.26
N GLN A 438 14.59 0.29 -11.79
CA GLN A 438 14.57 1.48 -12.65
C GLN A 438 15.77 1.52 -13.62
N VAL A 439 16.99 1.23 -13.13
CA VAL A 439 18.19 1.18 -13.97
C VAL A 439 18.10 0.07 -15.02
N ARG A 440 17.62 -1.13 -14.61
CA ARG A 440 17.48 -2.27 -15.54
C ARG A 440 16.43 -1.99 -16.62
N MET A 441 15.32 -1.38 -16.25
CA MET A 441 14.29 -0.96 -17.19
C MET A 441 14.85 0.07 -18.21
N LEU A 442 15.57 1.09 -17.72
CA LEU A 442 16.25 2.07 -18.57
C LEU A 442 17.24 1.43 -19.56
N LEU A 443 18.06 0.49 -19.06
CA LEU A 443 19.01 -0.23 -19.93
C LEU A 443 18.31 -1.06 -20.98
N GLY A 444 17.20 -1.71 -20.65
CA GLY A 444 16.34 -2.44 -21.57
C GLY A 444 15.80 -1.54 -22.68
N ASP A 445 15.21 -0.41 -22.33
CA ASP A 445 14.66 0.56 -23.29
C ASP A 445 15.75 1.15 -24.21
N LEU A 446 16.94 1.44 -23.68
CA LEU A 446 18.06 1.97 -24.47
C LEU A 446 18.62 0.90 -25.41
N ALA A 447 18.71 -0.35 -24.99
CA ALA A 447 19.14 -1.47 -25.82
C ALA A 447 18.14 -1.72 -26.95
N GLU A 448 16.85 -1.72 -26.65
CA GLU A 448 15.79 -1.84 -27.65
C GLU A 448 15.85 -0.74 -28.71
N ARG A 449 15.96 0.54 -28.30
CA ARG A 449 16.10 1.69 -29.23
C ARG A 449 17.35 1.63 -30.10
N ARG A 450 18.38 0.86 -29.70
CA ARG A 450 19.59 0.61 -30.48
C ARG A 450 19.53 -0.65 -31.33
N GLY A 451 18.45 -1.42 -31.21
CA GLY A 451 18.29 -2.69 -31.89
C GLY A 451 19.11 -3.84 -31.26
N ASP A 452 19.66 -3.66 -30.05
CA ASP A 452 20.36 -4.72 -29.31
C ASP A 452 19.35 -5.53 -28.48
N ARG A 453 18.71 -6.47 -29.17
CA ARG A 453 17.65 -7.30 -28.63
C ARG A 453 18.11 -8.14 -27.44
N ASN A 454 19.29 -8.76 -27.52
CA ASN A 454 19.75 -9.65 -26.45
C ASN A 454 20.03 -8.89 -25.17
N ALA A 455 20.64 -7.69 -25.27
CA ALA A 455 20.83 -6.82 -24.13
C ALA A 455 19.50 -6.31 -23.57
N ALA A 456 18.50 -6.01 -24.41
CA ALA A 456 17.16 -5.60 -23.98
C ALA A 456 16.46 -6.70 -23.17
N LEU A 457 16.40 -7.92 -23.71
CA LEU A 457 15.80 -9.08 -23.03
C LEU A 457 16.49 -9.35 -21.68
N ALA A 458 17.82 -9.39 -21.65
CA ALA A 458 18.55 -9.64 -20.42
C ALA A 458 18.31 -8.55 -19.35
N ALA A 459 18.18 -7.29 -19.76
CA ALA A 459 17.94 -6.18 -18.86
C ALA A 459 16.51 -6.21 -18.30
N TYR A 460 15.49 -6.43 -19.13
CA TYR A 460 14.10 -6.54 -18.70
C TYR A 460 13.89 -7.77 -17.80
N GLU A 461 14.49 -8.92 -18.11
CA GLU A 461 14.42 -10.12 -17.28
C GLU A 461 14.97 -9.88 -15.88
N GLN A 462 16.16 -9.23 -15.77
CA GLN A 462 16.72 -8.86 -14.49
C GLN A 462 15.83 -7.86 -13.71
N ALA A 463 15.15 -6.94 -14.40
CA ALA A 463 14.19 -6.03 -13.76
C ALA A 463 12.98 -6.79 -13.21
N MET A 464 12.43 -7.74 -14.00
CA MET A 464 11.32 -8.59 -13.57
C MET A 464 11.70 -9.47 -12.38
N ASP A 465 12.87 -10.12 -12.42
CA ASP A 465 13.35 -10.96 -11.31
C ASP A 465 13.51 -10.17 -10.02
N GLN A 466 14.06 -8.96 -10.10
CA GLN A 466 14.18 -8.08 -8.93
C GLN A 466 12.82 -7.64 -8.37
N ALA A 467 11.86 -7.34 -9.24
CA ALA A 467 10.49 -6.99 -8.84
C ALA A 467 9.81 -8.20 -8.17
N GLU A 468 10.00 -9.41 -8.69
CA GLU A 468 9.46 -10.65 -8.13
C GLU A 468 10.04 -10.97 -6.74
N VAL A 469 11.35 -10.78 -6.54
CA VAL A 469 11.98 -10.94 -5.21
C VAL A 469 11.33 -10.00 -4.20
N THR A 470 11.13 -8.73 -4.57
CA THR A 470 10.48 -7.76 -3.68
C THR A 470 9.01 -8.15 -3.41
N ARG A 471 8.27 -8.58 -4.44
CA ARG A 471 6.89 -9.08 -4.29
C ARG A 471 6.81 -10.28 -3.36
N GLY A 472 7.77 -11.20 -3.41
CA GLY A 472 7.84 -12.38 -2.56
C GLY A 472 7.91 -12.04 -1.07
N ASN A 473 8.48 -10.88 -0.73
CA ASN A 473 8.58 -10.40 0.65
C ASN A 473 7.29 -9.73 1.18
N ILE A 474 6.27 -9.59 0.34
CA ILE A 474 4.97 -8.99 0.71
C ILE A 474 4.01 -10.13 1.06
N ASN A 475 3.57 -10.22 2.31
CA ASN A 475 2.74 -11.33 2.79
C ASN A 475 1.24 -11.18 2.50
N PHE A 476 0.75 -9.97 2.16
CA PHE A 476 -0.65 -9.71 1.87
C PHE A 476 -0.93 -9.67 0.37
N ASP A 477 -1.94 -10.42 -0.05
CA ASP A 477 -2.33 -10.54 -1.47
C ASP A 477 -2.68 -9.18 -2.09
N GLU A 478 -3.46 -8.35 -1.38
CA GLU A 478 -3.79 -6.98 -1.77
C GLU A 478 -2.53 -6.15 -2.09
N LEU A 479 -1.56 -6.17 -1.19
CA LEU A 479 -0.34 -5.40 -1.34
C LEU A 479 0.57 -5.96 -2.44
N ARG A 480 0.60 -7.28 -2.63
CA ARG A 480 1.30 -7.93 -3.76
C ARG A 480 0.75 -7.47 -5.10
N ILE A 481 -0.57 -7.46 -5.22
CA ILE A 481 -1.27 -7.05 -6.43
C ILE A 481 -1.02 -5.56 -6.70
N SER A 482 -1.19 -4.73 -5.68
CA SER A 482 -0.98 -3.28 -5.80
C SER A 482 0.46 -2.96 -6.17
N PHE A 483 1.45 -3.59 -5.53
CA PHE A 483 2.88 -3.41 -5.82
C PHE A 483 3.25 -3.69 -7.28
N MET A 484 2.56 -4.61 -7.95
CA MET A 484 2.83 -4.97 -9.35
C MET A 484 2.14 -4.06 -10.37
N ARG A 485 1.24 -3.17 -9.95
CA ARG A 485 0.41 -2.35 -10.86
C ARG A 485 1.23 -1.50 -11.83
N ASP A 486 2.26 -0.81 -11.36
CA ASP A 486 3.14 0.01 -12.18
C ASP A 486 4.23 -0.78 -12.91
N LYS A 487 4.40 -2.06 -12.60
CA LYS A 487 5.45 -2.94 -13.13
C LYS A 487 4.97 -3.89 -14.23
N SER A 488 3.66 -3.94 -14.48
CA SER A 488 3.07 -4.81 -15.53
C SER A 488 3.63 -4.52 -16.91
N HIS A 489 3.95 -3.27 -17.23
CA HIS A 489 4.54 -2.88 -18.50
C HIS A 489 5.94 -3.50 -18.77
N LEU A 490 6.67 -3.98 -17.75
CA LEU A 490 7.92 -4.71 -17.92
C LEU A 490 7.70 -6.01 -18.71
N TYR A 491 6.62 -6.73 -18.39
CA TYR A 491 6.27 -7.98 -19.09
C TYR A 491 5.82 -7.71 -20.52
N GLU A 492 5.08 -6.61 -20.75
CA GLU A 492 4.69 -6.17 -22.10
C GLU A 492 5.93 -5.88 -22.96
N ARG A 493 6.85 -5.05 -22.44
CA ARG A 493 8.09 -4.69 -23.17
C ARG A 493 8.98 -5.90 -23.44
N TYR A 494 9.14 -6.79 -22.46
CA TYR A 494 9.89 -8.02 -22.64
C TYR A 494 9.31 -8.88 -23.78
N LEU A 495 7.98 -9.08 -23.78
CA LEU A 495 7.31 -9.90 -24.78
C LEU A 495 7.32 -9.24 -26.18
N ASP A 496 7.20 -7.91 -26.27
CA ASP A 496 7.36 -7.19 -27.53
C ASP A 496 8.70 -7.52 -28.19
N VAL A 497 9.80 -7.38 -27.42
CA VAL A 497 11.15 -7.69 -27.91
C VAL A 497 11.33 -9.19 -28.19
N LEU A 498 10.75 -10.07 -27.35
CA LEU A 498 10.86 -11.51 -27.51
C LEU A 498 10.20 -11.99 -28.82
N LEU A 499 9.06 -11.43 -29.19
CA LEU A 499 8.26 -11.83 -30.34
C LEU A 499 8.86 -11.46 -31.70
N ASP A 500 9.90 -10.63 -31.74
CA ASP A 500 10.55 -10.22 -32.99
C ASP A 500 11.37 -11.34 -33.68
N ASP A 501 11.73 -12.40 -32.96
CA ASP A 501 12.59 -13.50 -33.44
C ASP A 501 11.89 -14.85 -33.50
N ALA A 502 10.58 -14.87 -33.63
CA ALA A 502 9.77 -16.08 -33.68
C ALA A 502 10.15 -17.15 -32.63
N PRO A 503 10.09 -16.81 -31.34
CA PRO A 503 10.45 -17.71 -30.25
C PRO A 503 9.57 -18.95 -30.23
N SER A 504 10.01 -19.98 -29.49
CA SER A 504 9.14 -21.15 -29.27
C SER A 504 7.85 -20.74 -28.57
N ALA A 505 6.74 -21.32 -28.93
CA ALA A 505 5.45 -21.03 -28.31
C ALA A 505 5.47 -21.34 -26.79
N GLU A 506 6.28 -22.31 -26.35
CA GLU A 506 6.48 -22.63 -24.95
C GLU A 506 7.18 -21.47 -24.19
N THR A 507 8.21 -20.88 -24.78
CA THR A 507 8.90 -19.73 -24.19
C THR A 507 7.94 -18.54 -24.03
N VAL A 508 7.16 -18.22 -25.08
CA VAL A 508 6.16 -17.13 -25.01
C VAL A 508 5.15 -17.41 -23.90
N TRP A 509 4.60 -18.63 -23.86
CA TRP A 509 3.61 -19.02 -22.86
C TRP A 509 4.15 -18.92 -21.44
N GLN A 510 5.38 -19.37 -21.19
CA GLN A 510 6.00 -19.29 -19.86
C GLN A 510 6.09 -17.85 -19.36
N HIS A 511 6.45 -16.90 -20.25
CA HIS A 511 6.53 -15.49 -19.87
C HIS A 511 5.14 -14.83 -19.72
N MET A 512 4.15 -15.22 -20.50
CA MET A 512 2.77 -14.77 -20.31
C MET A 512 2.22 -15.23 -18.94
N GLU A 513 2.40 -16.50 -18.58
CA GLU A 513 1.97 -17.04 -17.28
C GLU A 513 2.68 -16.40 -16.08
N ARG A 514 3.93 -15.92 -16.23
CA ARG A 514 4.62 -15.17 -15.19
C ARG A 514 3.91 -13.88 -14.79
N SER A 515 3.17 -13.27 -15.71
CA SER A 515 2.45 -12.01 -15.46
C SER A 515 1.02 -12.19 -14.96
N LYS A 516 0.43 -13.39 -15.10
CA LYS A 516 -1.02 -13.61 -14.93
C LYS A 516 -1.38 -14.23 -13.59
N SER A 517 -2.28 -13.58 -12.87
CA SER A 517 -2.96 -14.09 -11.66
C SER A 517 -2.04 -14.88 -10.69
N ARG A 518 -0.77 -14.46 -10.63
CA ARG A 518 0.26 -15.19 -9.88
C ARG A 518 0.02 -15.11 -8.37
N SER A 519 -0.53 -14.01 -7.88
CA SER A 519 -0.90 -13.89 -6.48
C SER A 519 -2.01 -14.87 -6.11
N LEU A 520 -3.04 -15.03 -6.97
CA LEU A 520 -4.11 -16.00 -6.75
C LEU A 520 -3.56 -17.43 -6.79
N ALA A 521 -2.74 -17.75 -7.78
CA ALA A 521 -2.14 -19.08 -7.90
C ALA A 521 -1.26 -19.46 -6.70
N LEU A 522 -0.43 -18.52 -6.22
CA LEU A 522 0.41 -18.71 -5.02
C LEU A 522 -0.42 -19.06 -3.79
N VAL A 523 -1.45 -18.26 -3.53
CA VAL A 523 -2.29 -18.43 -2.34
C VAL A 523 -3.11 -19.72 -2.43
N MET A 524 -3.60 -20.10 -3.62
CA MET A 524 -4.29 -21.37 -3.82
C MET A 524 -3.36 -22.58 -3.68
N ALA A 525 -2.09 -22.50 -4.07
CA ALA A 525 -1.12 -23.58 -3.95
C ALA A 525 -0.65 -23.80 -2.49
N GLY A 526 -0.59 -22.76 -1.69
CA GLY A 526 -0.14 -22.81 -0.28
C GLY A 526 -1.13 -23.47 0.70
N GLY A 527 -2.35 -23.74 0.26
CA GLY A 527 -3.42 -24.30 1.12
C GLY A 527 -4.08 -23.26 2.01
N MET A 528 -5.40 -23.40 2.19
CA MET A 528 -6.21 -22.45 2.95
C MET A 528 -6.03 -22.63 4.45
N GLY A 529 -5.29 -21.70 5.10
CA GLY A 529 -5.39 -21.49 6.54
C GLY A 529 -6.47 -20.43 6.80
N ALA A 530 -7.60 -20.78 7.39
CA ALA A 530 -8.46 -19.73 7.96
C ALA A 530 -7.70 -19.04 9.09
N ILE A 531 -7.81 -17.72 9.15
CA ILE A 531 -7.24 -16.91 10.22
C ILE A 531 -7.89 -17.37 11.55
N GLN A 532 -7.16 -18.18 12.35
CA GLN A 532 -7.54 -18.47 13.73
C GLN A 532 -6.47 -17.90 14.66
N PRO A 533 -6.81 -16.90 15.48
CA PRO A 533 -5.86 -16.28 16.38
C PRO A 533 -5.35 -17.30 17.42
N ARG A 534 -4.05 -17.50 17.48
CA ARG A 534 -3.36 -18.34 18.46
C ARG A 534 -2.62 -17.49 19.51
N GLY A 535 -3.29 -16.49 20.13
CA GLY A 535 -2.68 -15.67 21.18
C GLY A 535 -3.49 -14.42 21.54
N GLY A 536 -3.16 -13.77 22.68
CA GLY A 536 -3.93 -12.65 23.25
C GLY A 536 -4.05 -11.40 22.36
N ASP A 537 -3.01 -11.03 21.61
CA ASP A 537 -3.01 -9.87 20.74
C ASP A 537 -3.82 -10.10 19.45
N GLY A 538 -3.77 -11.29 18.86
CA GLY A 538 -4.60 -11.65 17.71
C GLY A 538 -6.10 -11.58 18.00
N SER A 539 -6.53 -11.92 19.22
CA SER A 539 -7.94 -11.84 19.63
C SER A 539 -8.48 -10.40 19.65
N ARG A 540 -7.62 -9.42 20.01
CA ARG A 540 -7.99 -8.01 20.04
C ARG A 540 -8.17 -7.43 18.63
N VAL A 541 -7.26 -7.75 17.72
CA VAL A 541 -7.32 -7.34 16.32
C VAL A 541 -8.54 -7.95 15.62
N VAL A 542 -8.83 -9.24 15.87
CA VAL A 542 -10.04 -9.90 15.33
C VAL A 542 -11.32 -9.27 15.88
N SER A 543 -11.35 -8.88 17.15
CA SER A 543 -12.51 -8.16 17.73
C SER A 543 -12.71 -6.80 17.08
N GLU A 544 -11.63 -6.06 16.80
CA GLU A 544 -11.68 -4.78 16.10
C GLU A 544 -12.15 -4.94 14.64
N ILE A 545 -11.64 -5.94 13.93
CA ILE A 545 -12.11 -6.30 12.59
C ILE A 545 -13.64 -6.56 12.58
N ASN A 546 -14.15 -7.32 13.54
CA ASN A 546 -15.57 -7.62 13.63
C ASN A 546 -16.41 -6.36 13.94
N ARG A 547 -15.93 -5.52 14.83
CA ARG A 547 -16.59 -4.23 15.16
C ARG A 547 -16.68 -3.32 13.93
N LEU A 548 -15.58 -3.15 13.20
CA LEU A 548 -15.54 -2.33 11.99
C LEU A 548 -16.46 -2.87 10.89
N ARG A 549 -16.59 -4.20 10.76
CA ARG A 549 -17.54 -4.84 9.84
C ARG A 549 -19.01 -4.54 10.21
N GLU A 550 -19.34 -4.59 11.51
CA GLU A 550 -20.69 -4.25 12.00
C GLU A 550 -21.02 -2.77 11.72
N GLU A 551 -20.07 -1.86 11.99
CA GLU A 551 -20.22 -0.44 11.68
C GLU A 551 -20.40 -0.19 10.17
N LEU A 552 -19.61 -0.83 9.31
CA LEU A 552 -19.73 -0.73 7.86
C LEU A 552 -21.10 -1.21 7.38
N ASN A 553 -21.57 -2.36 7.87
CA ASN A 553 -22.89 -2.88 7.52
C ASN A 553 -24.01 -1.92 7.96
N TRP A 554 -23.85 -1.23 9.08
CA TRP A 554 -24.80 -0.21 9.54
C TRP A 554 -24.81 1.01 8.60
N TYR A 555 -23.64 1.53 8.19
CA TYR A 555 -23.55 2.66 7.24
C TYR A 555 -24.08 2.29 5.85
N TYR A 556 -23.80 1.09 5.34
CA TYR A 556 -24.32 0.64 4.05
C TYR A 556 -25.86 0.60 4.02
N ARG A 557 -26.52 0.20 5.12
CA ARG A 557 -27.98 0.24 5.23
C ARG A 557 -28.55 1.65 5.17
N GLN A 558 -27.83 2.66 5.63
CA GLN A 558 -28.27 4.05 5.53
C GLN A 558 -28.27 4.59 4.11
N LEU A 559 -27.50 4.00 3.21
CA LEU A 559 -27.49 4.36 1.79
C LEU A 559 -28.59 3.65 0.98
N ASP A 560 -29.25 2.62 1.55
CA ASP A 560 -30.31 1.87 0.88
C ASP A 560 -31.64 2.64 0.91
N PRO A 561 -32.20 3.03 -0.27
CA PRO A 561 -33.45 3.79 -0.33
C PRO A 561 -34.71 2.98 0.00
N ALA A 562 -34.62 1.67 0.24
CA ALA A 562 -35.76 0.75 0.38
C ALA A 562 -36.25 0.57 1.83
N GLU A 563 -35.60 1.07 2.88
CA GLU A 563 -36.10 0.97 4.26
C GLU A 563 -37.17 2.02 4.58
N PRO A 564 -38.38 1.57 5.04
CA PRO A 564 -39.40 2.47 5.57
C PRO A 564 -38.98 2.98 6.96
N GLY A 565 -38.41 4.15 7.03
CA GLY A 565 -37.96 4.77 8.28
C GLY A 565 -36.69 5.59 8.19
N ALA A 566 -36.00 5.60 7.04
CA ALA A 566 -34.89 6.49 6.82
C ALA A 566 -35.34 7.96 6.91
N PRO A 567 -34.65 8.82 7.68
CA PRO A 567 -35.06 10.21 7.87
C PRO A 567 -35.12 10.91 6.51
N THR A 568 -36.26 11.58 6.25
CA THR A 568 -36.55 12.34 5.01
C THR A 568 -35.53 13.47 4.78
N GLU A 569 -34.75 13.82 5.80
CA GLU A 569 -33.66 14.81 5.77
C GLU A 569 -32.36 14.31 5.14
N ALA A 570 -32.10 12.98 5.09
CA ALA A 570 -30.96 12.40 4.39
C ALA A 570 -31.03 12.52 2.85
N ARG A 571 -32.13 12.97 2.32
CA ARG A 571 -32.36 13.23 0.87
C ARG A 571 -31.81 14.57 0.36
N ALA A 572 -31.26 15.41 1.23
CA ALA A 572 -30.58 16.65 0.83
C ALA A 572 -29.06 16.41 0.85
N GLY A 573 -28.44 16.51 -0.28
CA GLY A 573 -27.06 16.16 -0.68
C GLY A 573 -25.93 16.13 0.36
N SER A 574 -25.98 16.88 1.46
CA SER A 574 -24.92 16.90 2.49
C SER A 574 -24.89 15.67 3.42
N GLY A 575 -26.03 14.98 3.60
CA GLY A 575 -26.11 13.79 4.48
C GLY A 575 -25.52 12.54 3.82
N VAL A 576 -25.74 12.36 2.53
CA VAL A 576 -25.23 11.21 1.76
C VAL A 576 -23.70 11.26 1.64
N GLU A 577 -23.16 12.45 1.43
CA GLU A 577 -21.70 12.65 1.32
C GLU A 577 -20.98 12.33 2.64
N ALA A 578 -21.57 12.72 3.79
CA ALA A 578 -21.03 12.39 5.10
C ALA A 578 -21.06 10.87 5.37
N VAL A 579 -22.11 10.17 4.95
CA VAL A 579 -22.20 8.70 5.06
C VAL A 579 -21.18 8.02 4.16
N LEU A 580 -21.00 8.47 2.93
CA LEU A 580 -19.96 7.93 2.02
C LEU A 580 -18.54 8.14 2.58
N GLN A 581 -18.24 9.30 3.14
CA GLN A 581 -16.97 9.56 3.80
C GLN A 581 -16.76 8.66 5.03
N ALA A 582 -17.81 8.45 5.84
CA ALA A 582 -17.75 7.54 6.97
C ALA A 582 -17.50 6.09 6.54
N ILE A 583 -18.11 5.63 5.45
CA ILE A 583 -17.86 4.31 4.85
C ILE A 583 -16.40 4.19 4.43
N GLN A 584 -15.89 5.12 3.64
CA GLN A 584 -14.49 5.11 3.18
C GLN A 584 -13.51 5.05 4.36
N GLN A 585 -13.75 5.87 5.39
CA GLN A 585 -12.92 5.87 6.58
C GLN A 585 -12.92 4.51 7.30
N ARG A 586 -14.07 3.84 7.42
CA ARG A 586 -14.18 2.52 8.06
C ARG A 586 -13.58 1.40 7.22
N GLU A 587 -13.71 1.46 5.90
CA GLU A 587 -13.05 0.54 4.97
C GLU A 587 -11.52 0.59 5.13
N HIS A 588 -10.94 1.79 5.17
CA HIS A 588 -9.50 1.98 5.44
C HIS A 588 -9.07 1.45 6.81
N GLN A 589 -9.88 1.71 7.86
CA GLN A 589 -9.60 1.17 9.20
C GLN A 589 -9.64 -0.36 9.23
N LEU A 590 -10.61 -0.97 8.53
CA LEU A 590 -10.72 -2.42 8.44
C LEU A 590 -9.51 -3.05 7.71
N LEU A 591 -9.09 -2.48 6.59
CA LEU A 591 -7.89 -2.96 5.88
C LEU A 591 -6.63 -2.82 6.74
N ARG A 592 -6.48 -1.70 7.47
CA ARG A 592 -5.38 -1.53 8.44
C ARG A 592 -5.40 -2.60 9.54
N ALA A 593 -6.55 -2.88 10.13
CA ALA A 593 -6.68 -3.91 11.17
C ALA A 593 -6.33 -5.32 10.63
N ILE A 594 -6.74 -5.64 9.40
CA ILE A 594 -6.38 -6.91 8.74
C ILE A 594 -4.87 -7.03 8.56
N ARG A 595 -4.19 -5.94 8.17
CA ARG A 595 -2.71 -5.91 7.98
C ARG A 595 -1.92 -6.09 9.29
N GLN A 596 -2.56 -5.91 10.46
CA GLN A 596 -1.93 -6.12 11.79
C GLN A 596 -1.93 -7.60 12.24
N LEU A 597 -2.61 -8.50 11.53
CA LEU A 597 -2.63 -9.91 11.90
C LEU A 597 -1.22 -10.55 11.81
N PRO A 598 -0.83 -11.46 12.74
CA PRO A 598 0.51 -12.02 12.82
C PRO A 598 0.96 -12.77 11.56
N ASP A 599 2.26 -12.72 11.23
CA ASP A 599 2.84 -13.34 10.02
C ASP A 599 2.74 -14.88 10.01
N ASP A 600 2.75 -15.52 11.17
CA ASP A 600 2.67 -16.98 11.28
C ASP A 600 1.34 -17.55 10.76
N GLU A 601 0.33 -16.71 10.63
CA GLU A 601 -0.98 -17.05 10.09
C GLU A 601 -1.05 -16.89 8.55
N TYR A 602 -0.04 -16.23 7.94
CA TYR A 602 0.05 -15.96 6.50
C TYR A 602 1.27 -16.55 5.81
N ARG A 603 2.09 -17.37 6.48
CA ARG A 603 3.20 -18.05 5.81
C ARG A 603 2.66 -18.98 4.73
N LEU A 604 2.60 -18.43 3.54
CA LEU A 604 2.52 -19.20 2.30
C LEU A 604 3.86 -19.93 2.17
N LEU A 605 3.80 -21.26 2.19
CA LEU A 605 4.95 -22.07 1.80
C LEU A 605 5.44 -21.56 0.45
N GLU A 606 6.71 -21.19 0.37
CA GLU A 606 7.43 -20.91 -0.87
C GLU A 606 7.52 -22.20 -1.69
N GLN A 607 6.40 -22.62 -2.26
CA GLN A 607 6.40 -23.59 -3.34
C GLN A 607 6.52 -22.82 -4.65
N GLU A 608 7.41 -23.28 -5.52
CA GLU A 608 7.54 -22.78 -6.88
C GLU A 608 6.15 -22.71 -7.51
N SER A 609 5.62 -21.49 -7.65
CA SER A 609 4.25 -21.23 -8.10
C SER A 609 4.08 -21.31 -9.61
N GLY A 610 5.15 -21.65 -10.32
CA GLY A 610 5.12 -21.85 -11.77
C GLY A 610 4.49 -23.19 -12.13
N ILE A 611 3.42 -23.17 -12.94
CA ILE A 611 2.92 -24.38 -13.57
C ILE A 611 3.84 -24.76 -14.73
N THR A 612 4.24 -26.02 -14.81
CA THR A 612 4.92 -26.53 -16.00
C THR A 612 3.88 -26.84 -17.10
N LEU A 613 4.26 -26.65 -18.36
CA LEU A 613 3.40 -26.94 -19.51
C LEU A 613 2.87 -28.38 -19.48
N ASN A 614 3.70 -29.34 -19.11
CA ASN A 614 3.30 -30.73 -18.98
C ASN A 614 2.20 -30.93 -17.94
N ARG A 615 2.33 -30.31 -16.77
CA ARG A 615 1.31 -30.35 -15.71
C ARG A 615 0.00 -29.68 -16.17
N PHE A 616 0.07 -28.57 -16.86
CA PHE A 616 -1.10 -27.90 -17.43
C PHE A 616 -1.82 -28.81 -18.42
N ARG A 617 -1.08 -29.39 -19.37
CA ARG A 617 -1.63 -30.30 -20.40
C ARG A 617 -2.37 -31.50 -19.82
N THR A 618 -1.94 -32.05 -18.68
CA THR A 618 -2.65 -33.18 -18.04
C THR A 618 -4.07 -32.85 -17.62
N HIS A 619 -4.37 -31.55 -17.37
CA HIS A 619 -5.70 -31.10 -16.94
C HIS A 619 -6.61 -30.63 -18.06
N LEU A 620 -6.11 -30.46 -19.30
CA LEU A 620 -6.92 -30.05 -20.45
C LEU A 620 -7.95 -31.11 -20.86
N ASN A 621 -7.70 -32.39 -20.56
CA ASN A 621 -8.64 -33.50 -20.83
C ASN A 621 -9.18 -33.50 -22.27
N GLY A 622 -8.35 -33.21 -23.30
CA GLY A 622 -8.77 -33.13 -24.69
C GLY A 622 -9.58 -31.86 -25.00
N ALA A 623 -9.24 -30.72 -24.43
CA ALA A 623 -9.72 -29.42 -24.84
C ALA A 623 -8.67 -28.68 -25.68
N SER A 624 -9.12 -27.84 -26.60
CA SER A 624 -8.28 -26.77 -27.15
C SER A 624 -8.21 -25.63 -26.15
N TRP A 625 -7.12 -24.88 -26.18
CA TRP A 625 -6.97 -23.71 -25.31
C TRP A 625 -6.38 -22.52 -26.04
N VAL A 626 -6.71 -21.32 -25.57
CA VAL A 626 -6.20 -20.05 -26.09
C VAL A 626 -5.85 -19.17 -24.88
N GLU A 627 -4.64 -18.64 -24.89
CA GLU A 627 -4.21 -17.66 -23.92
C GLU A 627 -3.82 -16.36 -24.63
N TYR A 628 -4.47 -15.27 -24.26
CA TYR A 628 -4.25 -13.94 -24.82
C TYR A 628 -3.27 -13.15 -23.98
N PHE A 629 -2.51 -12.28 -24.63
CA PHE A 629 -1.70 -11.26 -23.99
C PHE A 629 -1.71 -9.98 -24.84
N HIS A 630 -1.72 -8.82 -24.23
CA HIS A 630 -1.58 -7.58 -24.96
C HIS A 630 -0.12 -7.10 -24.99
N CYS A 631 0.31 -6.65 -26.14
CA CYS A 631 1.58 -6.00 -26.40
C CYS A 631 1.35 -4.53 -26.75
N ALA A 632 2.43 -3.76 -26.93
CA ALA A 632 2.33 -2.32 -27.19
C ALA A 632 1.44 -1.98 -28.40
N GLN A 633 1.49 -2.78 -29.47
CA GLN A 633 0.76 -2.52 -30.73
C GLN A 633 -0.53 -3.33 -30.90
N GLY A 634 -0.74 -4.43 -30.17
CA GLY A 634 -1.87 -5.30 -30.40
C GLY A 634 -1.96 -6.44 -29.39
N TYR A 635 -2.55 -7.55 -29.83
CA TYR A 635 -2.66 -8.76 -29.03
C TYR A 635 -1.86 -9.91 -29.66
N VAL A 636 -1.32 -10.75 -28.80
CA VAL A 636 -0.74 -12.05 -29.16
C VAL A 636 -1.54 -13.14 -28.47
N ALA A 637 -1.72 -14.27 -29.12
CA ALA A 637 -2.32 -15.45 -28.55
C ALA A 637 -1.38 -16.65 -28.64
N VAL A 638 -1.28 -17.40 -27.54
CA VAL A 638 -0.78 -18.77 -27.59
C VAL A 638 -1.98 -19.71 -27.65
N VAL A 639 -2.04 -20.55 -28.70
CA VAL A 639 -3.15 -21.47 -28.94
C VAL A 639 -2.64 -22.89 -29.09
N GLY A 640 -3.36 -23.84 -28.54
CA GLY A 640 -2.94 -25.23 -28.64
C GLY A 640 -3.92 -26.23 -28.05
N ASP A 641 -3.43 -27.45 -27.89
CA ASP A 641 -4.14 -28.59 -27.29
C ASP A 641 -3.18 -29.41 -26.39
N GLY A 642 -3.52 -30.67 -26.12
CA GLY A 642 -2.66 -31.55 -25.31
C GLY A 642 -1.31 -31.91 -25.99
N GLN A 643 -1.11 -31.63 -27.28
CA GLN A 643 0.05 -32.05 -28.07
C GLN A 643 0.79 -30.85 -28.68
N ASP A 644 0.07 -30.01 -29.42
CA ASP A 644 0.63 -28.90 -30.20
C ASP A 644 0.34 -27.56 -29.57
N MET A 645 1.20 -26.55 -29.81
CA MET A 645 0.96 -25.16 -29.46
C MET A 645 1.64 -24.22 -30.47
N HIS A 646 1.00 -23.07 -30.69
CA HIS A 646 1.42 -22.05 -31.64
C HIS A 646 1.27 -20.65 -31.06
N THR A 647 2.18 -19.77 -31.40
CA THR A 647 2.07 -18.33 -31.13
C THR A 647 1.52 -17.62 -32.36
N VAL A 648 0.48 -16.82 -32.17
CA VAL A 648 -0.19 -16.08 -33.25
C VAL A 648 -0.28 -14.61 -32.88
N LYS A 649 0.37 -13.71 -33.65
CA LYS A 649 0.13 -12.26 -33.54
C LYS A 649 -1.23 -11.98 -34.19
N LEU A 650 -2.10 -11.31 -33.44
CA LEU A 650 -3.45 -10.97 -33.89
C LEU A 650 -3.45 -9.69 -34.73
N PRO A 651 -4.30 -9.56 -35.76
CA PRO A 651 -4.22 -8.47 -36.73
C PRO A 651 -4.71 -7.11 -36.21
N GLY A 652 -5.57 -7.11 -35.16
CA GLY A 652 -6.18 -5.89 -34.65
C GLY A 652 -5.28 -5.06 -33.79
N GLU A 653 -5.36 -3.74 -33.98
CA GLU A 653 -4.72 -2.81 -33.04
C GLU A 653 -5.38 -2.88 -31.66
N ARG A 654 -4.57 -2.77 -30.59
CA ARG A 654 -5.06 -2.79 -29.20
C ARG A 654 -6.17 -1.76 -28.96
N SER A 655 -5.99 -0.52 -29.41
CA SER A 655 -6.96 0.57 -29.26
C SER A 655 -8.30 0.29 -29.95
N ALA A 656 -8.29 -0.36 -31.10
CA ALA A 656 -9.49 -0.72 -31.88
C ALA A 656 -10.28 -1.83 -31.17
N ILE A 657 -9.60 -2.88 -30.66
CA ILE A 657 -10.21 -3.97 -29.90
C ILE A 657 -10.83 -3.45 -28.60
N GLU A 658 -10.07 -2.67 -27.83
CA GLU A 658 -10.55 -2.07 -26.56
C GLU A 658 -11.71 -1.09 -26.78
N GLY A 659 -11.65 -0.32 -27.89
CA GLY A 659 -12.72 0.59 -28.30
C GLY A 659 -14.01 -0.17 -28.69
N ALA A 660 -13.87 -1.25 -29.45
CA ALA A 660 -15.01 -2.09 -29.85
C ALA A 660 -15.66 -2.75 -28.63
N LEU A 661 -14.88 -3.27 -27.68
CA LEU A 661 -15.41 -3.86 -26.45
C LEU A 661 -16.14 -2.80 -25.59
N ARG A 662 -15.60 -1.61 -25.45
CA ARG A 662 -16.25 -0.49 -24.72
C ARG A 662 -17.58 -0.13 -25.34
N LEU A 663 -17.64 -0.03 -26.68
CA LEU A 663 -18.88 0.24 -27.40
C LEU A 663 -19.89 -0.91 -27.29
N LEU A 664 -19.44 -2.18 -27.34
CA LEU A 664 -20.28 -3.35 -27.11
C LEU A 664 -20.94 -3.28 -25.72
N ARG A 665 -20.14 -3.06 -24.67
CA ARG A 665 -20.65 -2.92 -23.29
C ARG A 665 -21.67 -1.79 -23.17
N PHE A 666 -21.43 -0.66 -23.81
CA PHE A 666 -22.36 0.46 -23.85
C PHE A 666 -23.69 0.07 -24.54
N GLN A 667 -23.65 -0.66 -25.67
CA GLN A 667 -24.88 -1.11 -26.37
C GLN A 667 -25.67 -2.12 -25.53
N VAL A 668 -24.97 -3.03 -24.87
CA VAL A 668 -25.60 -4.02 -23.99
C VAL A 668 -26.19 -3.35 -22.75
N GLY A 669 -25.47 -2.42 -22.10
CA GLY A 669 -25.91 -1.71 -20.90
C GLY A 669 -27.15 -0.83 -21.12
N LYS A 670 -27.38 -0.33 -22.35
CA LYS A 670 -28.58 0.43 -22.68
C LYS A 670 -29.87 -0.40 -22.51
N ARG A 671 -29.81 -1.72 -22.64
CA ARG A 671 -30.96 -2.60 -22.47
C ARG A 671 -31.47 -2.61 -21.03
N ALA A 672 -30.59 -2.47 -20.06
CA ALA A 672 -30.96 -2.39 -18.65
C ALA A 672 -31.81 -1.15 -18.30
N MET A 673 -31.86 -0.11 -19.18
CA MET A 673 -32.58 1.14 -18.92
C MET A 673 -34.09 1.09 -19.18
N GLU A 674 -34.71 -0.03 -19.58
CA GLU A 674 -36.14 -0.28 -19.81
C GLU A 674 -36.93 0.91 -20.41
N SER A 675 -36.31 1.75 -21.24
CA SER A 675 -36.96 2.93 -21.80
C SER A 675 -37.82 2.61 -23.04
N GLU A 676 -38.95 3.30 -23.24
CA GLU A 676 -39.74 3.22 -24.48
C GLU A 676 -38.86 3.42 -25.73
N HIS A 677 -37.82 4.25 -25.62
CA HIS A 677 -36.86 4.49 -26.67
C HIS A 677 -36.12 3.22 -27.07
N PHE A 678 -35.71 2.39 -26.09
CA PHE A 678 -35.02 1.12 -26.37
C PHE A 678 -35.97 0.15 -27.11
N ILE A 679 -37.20 -0.01 -26.63
CA ILE A 679 -38.17 -0.92 -27.26
C ILE A 679 -38.42 -0.52 -28.74
N ARG A 680 -38.52 0.82 -29.00
CA ARG A 680 -38.73 1.34 -30.36
C ARG A 680 -37.54 1.14 -31.29
N HIS A 681 -36.31 1.09 -30.75
CA HIS A 681 -35.07 0.99 -31.52
C HIS A 681 -34.29 -0.34 -31.28
N ALA A 682 -34.89 -1.34 -30.66
CA ALA A 682 -34.26 -2.60 -30.29
C ALA A 682 -33.47 -3.28 -31.43
N ALA A 683 -34.05 -3.30 -32.65
CA ALA A 683 -33.37 -3.88 -33.83
C ALA A 683 -32.11 -3.10 -34.24
N ALA A 684 -32.04 -1.79 -34.00
CA ALA A 684 -30.85 -0.99 -34.27
C ALA A 684 -29.76 -1.26 -33.26
N PHE A 685 -30.11 -1.34 -31.98
CA PHE A 685 -29.15 -1.68 -30.89
C PHE A 685 -28.61 -3.08 -31.06
N GLN A 686 -29.44 -4.06 -31.46
CA GLN A 686 -28.98 -5.40 -31.74
C GLN A 686 -27.98 -5.42 -32.91
N ARG A 687 -28.29 -4.75 -34.02
CA ARG A 687 -27.35 -4.68 -35.17
C ARG A 687 -26.02 -4.00 -34.76
N ALA A 688 -26.03 -3.02 -33.89
CA ALA A 688 -24.83 -2.38 -33.40
C ALA A 688 -24.01 -3.33 -32.53
N ALA A 689 -24.66 -4.06 -31.62
CA ALA A 689 -23.99 -5.08 -30.79
C ALA A 689 -23.41 -6.20 -31.67
N ASP A 690 -24.18 -6.72 -32.61
CA ASP A 690 -23.74 -7.76 -33.58
C ASP A 690 -22.54 -7.31 -34.41
N ALA A 691 -22.50 -6.03 -34.85
CA ALA A 691 -21.35 -5.49 -35.57
C ALA A 691 -20.05 -5.52 -34.73
N HIS A 692 -20.13 -5.14 -33.47
CA HIS A 692 -18.98 -5.19 -32.57
C HIS A 692 -18.58 -6.62 -32.24
N LEU A 693 -19.52 -7.52 -31.97
CA LEU A 693 -19.25 -8.93 -31.72
C LEU A 693 -18.56 -9.61 -32.92
N ARG A 694 -19.02 -9.29 -34.15
CA ARG A 694 -18.41 -9.78 -35.39
C ARG A 694 -17.00 -9.22 -35.58
N LEU A 695 -16.80 -7.94 -35.36
CA LEU A 695 -15.46 -7.34 -35.41
C LEU A 695 -14.51 -8.05 -34.44
N LEU A 696 -14.91 -8.18 -33.17
CA LEU A 696 -14.10 -8.85 -32.15
C LEU A 696 -13.84 -10.34 -32.49
N TYR A 697 -14.78 -11.02 -33.10
CA TYR A 697 -14.56 -12.37 -33.62
C TYR A 697 -13.46 -12.39 -34.69
N GLN A 698 -13.53 -11.48 -35.68
CA GLN A 698 -12.55 -11.39 -36.76
C GLN A 698 -11.14 -11.13 -36.24
N GLU A 699 -11.01 -10.26 -35.25
CA GLU A 699 -9.69 -9.87 -34.68
C GLU A 699 -9.13 -10.93 -33.71
N LEU A 700 -9.96 -11.56 -32.89
CA LEU A 700 -9.52 -12.40 -31.76
C LEU A 700 -9.66 -13.92 -32.02
N ILE A 701 -10.64 -14.38 -32.80
CA ILE A 701 -10.95 -15.79 -32.95
C ILE A 701 -10.64 -16.31 -34.36
N ALA A 702 -10.99 -15.57 -35.39
CA ALA A 702 -10.82 -16.04 -36.78
C ALA A 702 -9.37 -16.45 -37.12
N PRO A 703 -8.32 -15.71 -36.67
CA PRO A 703 -6.93 -16.11 -36.90
C PRO A 703 -6.55 -17.43 -36.23
N LEU A 704 -7.25 -17.79 -35.14
CA LEU A 704 -6.96 -18.96 -34.31
C LEU A 704 -7.79 -20.20 -34.72
N ARG A 705 -8.84 -20.01 -35.53
CA ARG A 705 -9.91 -21.01 -35.77
C ARG A 705 -9.38 -22.34 -36.23
N HIS A 706 -8.36 -22.40 -37.07
CA HIS A 706 -7.80 -23.64 -37.63
C HIS A 706 -6.95 -24.45 -36.63
N TYR A 707 -6.55 -23.84 -35.49
CA TYR A 707 -5.86 -24.53 -34.41
C TYR A 707 -6.83 -25.12 -33.38
N LEU A 708 -8.09 -24.65 -33.32
CA LEU A 708 -9.12 -25.11 -32.39
C LEU A 708 -9.77 -26.40 -32.89
N ARG A 709 -9.21 -27.56 -32.51
CA ARG A 709 -9.58 -28.89 -33.05
C ARG A 709 -10.60 -29.63 -32.17
N HIS A 710 -10.77 -29.25 -30.90
CA HIS A 710 -11.60 -29.95 -29.92
C HIS A 710 -12.87 -29.14 -29.59
N PRO A 711 -14.00 -29.85 -29.29
CA PRO A 711 -15.26 -29.15 -28.97
C PRO A 711 -15.28 -28.45 -27.61
N ARG A 712 -14.29 -28.69 -26.75
CA ARG A 712 -14.11 -27.96 -25.49
C ARG A 712 -13.01 -26.92 -25.67
N LEU A 713 -13.28 -25.70 -25.24
CA LEU A 713 -12.37 -24.58 -25.40
C LEU A 713 -12.12 -23.89 -24.04
N LEU A 714 -10.88 -23.94 -23.59
CA LEU A 714 -10.41 -23.11 -22.47
C LEU A 714 -9.89 -21.80 -23.02
N ILE A 715 -10.34 -20.68 -22.45
CA ILE A 715 -9.88 -19.35 -22.78
C ILE A 715 -9.25 -18.71 -21.53
N VAL A 716 -8.03 -18.22 -21.68
CA VAL A 716 -7.33 -17.42 -20.67
C VAL A 716 -7.22 -15.99 -21.22
N PRO A 717 -8.13 -15.09 -20.83
CA PRO A 717 -8.12 -13.70 -21.29
C PRO A 717 -6.92 -12.92 -20.74
N HIS A 718 -6.75 -11.68 -21.23
CA HIS A 718 -5.81 -10.72 -20.66
C HIS A 718 -6.42 -9.32 -20.68
N GLY A 719 -6.21 -8.57 -19.61
CA GLY A 719 -6.66 -7.19 -19.53
C GLY A 719 -8.17 -7.07 -19.70
N VAL A 720 -8.59 -6.13 -20.52
CA VAL A 720 -10.02 -5.85 -20.79
C VAL A 720 -10.79 -7.03 -21.36
N LEU A 721 -10.10 -8.05 -21.91
CA LEU A 721 -10.75 -9.23 -22.47
C LEU A 721 -11.44 -10.12 -21.42
N HIS A 722 -11.15 -9.95 -20.13
CA HIS A 722 -11.91 -10.60 -19.06
C HIS A 722 -13.39 -10.19 -19.04
N ALA A 723 -13.72 -9.02 -19.56
CA ALA A 723 -15.10 -8.54 -19.70
C ALA A 723 -15.75 -8.86 -21.05
N LEU A 724 -15.09 -9.67 -21.89
CA LEU A 724 -15.60 -10.03 -23.22
C LEU A 724 -16.53 -11.26 -23.12
N PRO A 725 -17.79 -11.18 -23.63
CA PRO A 725 -18.68 -12.33 -23.73
C PRO A 725 -18.26 -13.25 -24.89
N PHE A 726 -17.22 -14.07 -24.69
CA PHE A 726 -16.67 -14.93 -25.72
C PHE A 726 -17.73 -15.85 -26.36
N SER A 727 -18.72 -16.29 -25.57
CA SER A 727 -19.86 -17.10 -26.05
C SER A 727 -20.64 -16.43 -27.18
N ALA A 728 -20.70 -15.09 -27.18
CA ALA A 728 -21.49 -14.32 -28.17
C ALA A 728 -20.72 -13.94 -29.43
N LEU A 729 -19.40 -14.13 -29.48
CA LEU A 729 -18.60 -13.83 -30.67
C LEU A 729 -19.06 -14.69 -31.85
N HIS A 730 -19.23 -14.10 -33.04
CA HIS A 730 -19.77 -14.80 -34.20
C HIS A 730 -19.11 -14.35 -35.52
N ASP A 731 -19.12 -15.26 -36.52
CA ASP A 731 -18.58 -14.98 -37.87
C ASP A 731 -19.60 -14.28 -38.80
N GLY A 732 -20.82 -14.06 -38.31
CA GLY A 732 -21.98 -13.55 -39.04
C GLY A 732 -23.02 -14.63 -39.30
N THR A 733 -22.69 -15.92 -39.15
CA THR A 733 -23.58 -17.06 -39.33
C THR A 733 -23.67 -17.93 -38.07
N ARG A 734 -22.55 -18.22 -37.43
CA ARG A 734 -22.43 -19.08 -36.25
C ARG A 734 -21.72 -18.33 -35.10
N ALA A 735 -22.26 -18.51 -33.93
CA ALA A 735 -21.60 -18.03 -32.70
C ALA A 735 -20.62 -19.08 -32.17
N LEU A 736 -19.64 -18.63 -31.37
CA LEU A 736 -18.59 -19.49 -30.81
C LEU A 736 -19.18 -20.63 -29.96
N ILE A 737 -20.28 -20.37 -29.24
CA ILE A 737 -21.00 -21.40 -28.48
C ILE A 737 -21.63 -22.51 -29.35
N ASP A 738 -21.79 -22.31 -30.65
CA ASP A 738 -22.33 -23.34 -31.54
C ASP A 738 -21.32 -24.45 -31.81
N ASP A 739 -20.04 -24.11 -31.74
CA ASP A 739 -18.93 -25.02 -32.01
C ASP A 739 -18.21 -25.48 -30.73
N PHE A 740 -18.26 -24.70 -29.64
CA PHE A 740 -17.45 -24.95 -28.45
C PHE A 740 -18.23 -24.84 -27.14
N THR A 741 -17.91 -25.74 -26.21
CA THR A 741 -18.21 -25.59 -24.81
C THR A 741 -17.07 -24.79 -24.19
N ILE A 742 -17.35 -23.58 -23.71
CA ILE A 742 -16.36 -22.59 -23.28
C ILE A 742 -16.18 -22.62 -21.76
N THR A 743 -14.93 -22.63 -21.34
CA THR A 743 -14.52 -22.41 -19.95
C THR A 743 -13.51 -21.22 -19.94
N ILE A 744 -13.66 -20.30 -19.01
CA ILE A 744 -12.73 -19.18 -18.81
C ILE A 744 -11.83 -19.48 -17.60
N ALA A 745 -10.58 -19.08 -17.64
CA ALA A 745 -9.71 -19.13 -16.47
C ALA A 745 -8.87 -17.86 -16.35
N PRO A 746 -8.57 -17.40 -15.13
CA PRO A 746 -7.69 -16.24 -14.93
C PRO A 746 -6.25 -16.47 -15.42
N SER A 747 -5.73 -17.70 -15.29
CA SER A 747 -4.45 -18.16 -15.83
C SER A 747 -4.47 -19.68 -15.99
N ALA A 748 -3.51 -20.25 -16.73
CA ALA A 748 -3.36 -21.69 -16.84
C ALA A 748 -3.05 -22.35 -15.48
N ALA A 749 -2.29 -21.68 -14.64
CA ALA A 749 -2.01 -22.13 -13.28
C ALA A 749 -3.28 -22.23 -12.43
N VAL A 750 -4.13 -21.20 -12.43
CA VAL A 750 -5.41 -21.20 -11.69
C VAL A 750 -6.35 -22.30 -12.23
N PHE A 751 -6.44 -22.46 -13.54
CA PHE A 751 -7.22 -23.56 -14.14
C PHE A 751 -6.78 -24.94 -13.64
N ALA A 752 -5.48 -25.19 -13.64
CA ALA A 752 -4.94 -26.47 -13.19
C ALA A 752 -5.19 -26.70 -11.69
N LEU A 753 -4.99 -25.68 -10.86
CA LEU A 753 -5.25 -25.77 -9.41
C LEU A 753 -6.74 -26.05 -9.13
N CYS A 754 -7.66 -25.36 -9.82
CA CYS A 754 -9.09 -25.62 -9.70
C CYS A 754 -9.46 -27.04 -10.18
N SER A 755 -8.85 -27.53 -11.27
CA SER A 755 -9.10 -28.87 -11.82
C SER A 755 -8.55 -29.99 -10.96
N GLN A 756 -7.47 -29.76 -10.19
CA GLN A 756 -6.88 -30.71 -9.23
C GLN A 756 -7.72 -30.90 -7.97
N ARG A 757 -8.57 -29.92 -7.62
CA ARG A 757 -9.42 -30.06 -6.44
C ARG A 757 -10.31 -31.30 -6.56
N PRO A 758 -10.42 -32.10 -5.49
CA PRO A 758 -11.30 -33.28 -5.52
C PRO A 758 -12.76 -32.82 -5.66
N ALA A 759 -13.58 -33.71 -6.24
CA ALA A 759 -15.02 -33.48 -6.25
C ALA A 759 -15.54 -33.30 -4.80
N SER A 760 -16.56 -32.49 -4.64
CA SER A 760 -17.11 -32.21 -3.32
C SER A 760 -17.55 -33.52 -2.61
N PRO A 761 -17.16 -33.71 -1.34
CA PRO A 761 -17.65 -34.85 -0.55
C PRO A 761 -19.12 -34.67 -0.11
N HIS A 762 -19.65 -33.44 -0.28
CA HIS A 762 -21.01 -33.11 0.11
C HIS A 762 -22.02 -33.45 -0.98
N ALA A 763 -23.22 -33.85 -0.60
CA ALA A 763 -24.34 -34.05 -1.53
C ALA A 763 -25.26 -32.83 -1.61
N GLN A 764 -25.22 -31.96 -0.58
CA GLN A 764 -26.14 -30.87 -0.35
C GLN A 764 -25.90 -29.70 -1.30
N ALA A 765 -26.98 -29.05 -1.74
CA ALA A 765 -26.96 -27.76 -2.40
C ALA A 765 -27.45 -26.65 -1.44
N LEU A 766 -26.88 -25.46 -1.55
CA LEU A 766 -27.32 -24.23 -0.88
C LEU A 766 -27.94 -23.30 -1.92
N LEU A 767 -29.20 -22.89 -1.70
CA LEU A 767 -29.91 -21.95 -2.53
C LEU A 767 -30.24 -20.71 -1.67
N VAL A 768 -29.81 -19.53 -2.11
CA VAL A 768 -29.98 -18.28 -1.36
C VAL A 768 -30.77 -17.29 -2.21
N ALA A 769 -31.91 -16.81 -1.70
CA ALA A 769 -32.66 -15.68 -2.25
C ALA A 769 -32.70 -14.57 -1.22
N ALA A 770 -31.93 -13.51 -1.42
CA ALA A 770 -32.05 -12.31 -0.59
C ALA A 770 -33.32 -11.53 -1.05
N GLU A 771 -33.26 -10.34 -1.47
CA GLU A 771 -34.33 -9.59 -2.13
C GLU A 771 -33.85 -9.26 -3.55
N PRO A 772 -34.67 -9.08 -4.56
CA PRO A 772 -36.14 -8.86 -4.60
C PRO A 772 -36.98 -10.15 -4.77
N ALA A 773 -38.31 -10.00 -4.95
CA ALA A 773 -39.23 -11.11 -5.15
C ALA A 773 -38.88 -12.03 -6.34
N ALA A 774 -38.23 -11.51 -7.36
CA ALA A 774 -37.73 -12.27 -8.52
C ALA A 774 -36.68 -13.31 -8.13
N ALA A 775 -35.77 -12.99 -7.21
CA ALA A 775 -34.77 -13.93 -6.68
C ALA A 775 -35.45 -15.13 -6.00
N ARG A 776 -36.54 -14.91 -5.25
CA ARG A 776 -37.33 -16.01 -4.66
C ARG A 776 -37.99 -16.89 -5.71
N GLN A 777 -38.48 -16.32 -6.80
CA GLN A 777 -39.08 -17.09 -7.90
C GLN A 777 -38.00 -17.92 -8.62
N GLU A 778 -36.81 -17.37 -8.81
CA GLU A 778 -35.65 -18.10 -9.34
C GLU A 778 -35.31 -19.29 -8.46
N ILE A 779 -35.09 -19.06 -7.16
CA ILE A 779 -34.72 -20.12 -6.19
C ILE A 779 -35.80 -21.20 -6.10
N ALA A 780 -37.08 -20.82 -6.06
CA ALA A 780 -38.17 -21.79 -6.07
C ALA A 780 -38.18 -22.68 -7.32
N THR A 781 -37.68 -22.12 -8.46
CA THR A 781 -37.56 -22.88 -9.72
C THR A 781 -36.34 -23.82 -9.66
N VAL A 782 -35.22 -23.38 -9.14
CA VAL A 782 -34.00 -24.18 -8.96
C VAL A 782 -34.24 -25.30 -7.92
N ALA A 783 -34.94 -25.03 -6.84
CA ALA A 783 -35.28 -26.01 -5.79
C ALA A 783 -36.06 -27.20 -6.33
N ARG A 784 -36.89 -27.03 -7.37
CA ARG A 784 -37.56 -28.15 -8.05
C ARG A 784 -36.59 -29.15 -8.70
N CYS A 785 -35.44 -28.62 -9.14
CA CYS A 785 -34.35 -29.46 -9.68
C CYS A 785 -33.48 -30.08 -8.58
N TRP A 786 -33.46 -29.47 -7.37
CA TRP A 786 -32.68 -29.91 -6.23
C TRP A 786 -33.52 -29.98 -4.94
N PRO A 787 -34.41 -30.98 -4.82
CA PRO A 787 -35.37 -31.06 -3.71
C PRO A 787 -34.73 -31.17 -2.33
N GLU A 788 -33.48 -31.66 -2.26
CA GLU A 788 -32.69 -31.82 -1.01
C GLU A 788 -31.87 -30.58 -0.66
N ALA A 789 -32.04 -29.46 -1.38
CA ALA A 789 -31.28 -28.24 -1.15
C ALA A 789 -31.71 -27.57 0.17
N VAL A 790 -30.72 -26.98 0.87
CA VAL A 790 -31.02 -26.01 1.92
C VAL A 790 -31.35 -24.69 1.24
N THR A 791 -32.54 -24.16 1.50
CA THR A 791 -32.98 -22.88 0.94
C THR A 791 -33.05 -21.83 2.04
N LEU A 792 -32.38 -20.68 1.79
CA LEU A 792 -32.37 -19.51 2.67
C LEU A 792 -33.02 -18.35 1.90
N GLU A 793 -34.22 -17.93 2.32
CA GLU A 793 -35.01 -16.89 1.65
C GLU A 793 -35.32 -15.71 2.57
N GLY A 794 -35.31 -14.49 2.01
CA GLY A 794 -35.66 -13.26 2.73
C GLY A 794 -34.91 -13.13 4.05
N ALA A 795 -35.60 -12.94 5.15
CA ALA A 795 -34.99 -12.77 6.48
C ALA A 795 -34.11 -13.94 6.97
N ALA A 796 -34.23 -15.13 6.36
CA ALA A 796 -33.38 -16.27 6.69
C ALA A 796 -32.01 -16.22 5.98
N SER A 797 -31.85 -15.42 4.93
CA SER A 797 -30.59 -15.26 4.17
C SER A 797 -29.58 -14.38 4.89
N THR A 798 -29.31 -14.65 6.18
CA THR A 798 -28.35 -13.89 6.97
C THR A 798 -26.91 -14.27 6.66
N LEU A 799 -25.96 -13.33 6.84
CA LEU A 799 -24.52 -13.57 6.68
C LEU A 799 -24.07 -14.84 7.40
N LYS A 800 -24.50 -15.00 8.66
CA LYS A 800 -24.14 -16.17 9.48
C LYS A 800 -24.69 -17.47 8.89
N ALA A 801 -25.97 -17.50 8.49
CA ALA A 801 -26.62 -18.70 7.95
C ALA A 801 -26.00 -19.09 6.61
N VAL A 802 -25.75 -18.12 5.71
CA VAL A 802 -25.12 -18.34 4.41
C VAL A 802 -23.70 -18.88 4.58
N LYS A 803 -22.87 -18.26 5.43
CA LYS A 803 -21.49 -18.72 5.69
C LYS A 803 -21.46 -20.16 6.22
N GLN A 804 -22.29 -20.51 7.18
CA GLN A 804 -22.32 -21.86 7.76
C GLN A 804 -22.78 -22.92 6.74
N ALA A 805 -23.84 -22.63 5.97
CA ALA A 805 -24.36 -23.58 4.99
C ALA A 805 -23.42 -23.74 3.79
N ALA A 806 -22.71 -22.69 3.38
CA ALA A 806 -21.81 -22.72 2.23
C ALA A 806 -20.65 -23.71 2.40
N GLU A 807 -20.09 -23.84 3.61
CA GLU A 807 -18.95 -24.72 3.88
C GLU A 807 -19.27 -26.23 3.74
N SER A 808 -20.55 -26.59 3.87
CA SER A 808 -21.03 -27.97 3.74
C SER A 808 -21.77 -28.26 2.41
N SER A 809 -21.69 -27.37 1.45
CA SER A 809 -22.44 -27.46 0.21
C SER A 809 -21.57 -27.80 -0.99
N ARG A 810 -22.08 -28.71 -1.85
CA ARG A 810 -21.49 -29.07 -3.14
C ARG A 810 -21.77 -28.02 -4.22
N LEU A 811 -23.01 -27.53 -4.23
CA LEU A 811 -23.51 -26.47 -5.09
C LEU A 811 -23.93 -25.30 -4.22
N ILE A 812 -23.51 -24.09 -4.58
CA ILE A 812 -23.95 -22.86 -3.93
C ILE A 812 -24.57 -21.99 -5.03
N HIS A 813 -25.86 -21.65 -4.90
CA HIS A 813 -26.52 -20.72 -5.80
C HIS A 813 -27.01 -19.52 -5.02
N ILE A 814 -26.54 -18.32 -5.36
CA ILE A 814 -26.88 -17.07 -4.68
C ILE A 814 -27.54 -16.14 -5.70
N ALA A 815 -28.85 -15.95 -5.52
CA ALA A 815 -29.64 -14.95 -6.22
C ALA A 815 -29.81 -13.72 -5.29
N ALA A 816 -28.88 -12.78 -5.43
CA ALA A 816 -28.80 -11.59 -4.62
C ALA A 816 -28.29 -10.41 -5.45
N HIS A 817 -28.62 -9.19 -5.03
CA HIS A 817 -28.07 -8.01 -5.69
C HIS A 817 -26.54 -7.95 -5.51
N GLY A 818 -25.82 -7.83 -6.62
CA GLY A 818 -24.36 -7.69 -6.64
C GLY A 818 -23.96 -6.22 -6.67
N VAL A 819 -23.10 -5.81 -5.75
CA VAL A 819 -22.50 -4.47 -5.71
C VAL A 819 -21.06 -4.57 -6.11
N PHE A 820 -20.71 -4.07 -7.30
CA PHE A 820 -19.32 -3.96 -7.73
C PHE A 820 -18.76 -2.58 -7.36
N ARG A 821 -17.60 -2.56 -6.70
CA ARG A 821 -16.89 -1.37 -6.24
C ARG A 821 -15.56 -1.24 -7.01
N ALA A 822 -15.55 -0.43 -8.08
CA ALA A 822 -14.33 -0.17 -8.84
C ALA A 822 -13.28 0.63 -8.04
N ASP A 823 -13.72 1.47 -7.12
CA ASP A 823 -12.88 2.27 -6.22
C ASP A 823 -12.21 1.41 -5.13
N ASN A 824 -12.88 0.35 -4.66
CA ASN A 824 -12.34 -0.58 -3.68
C ASN A 824 -12.89 -2.00 -3.90
N PRO A 825 -12.31 -2.80 -4.81
CA PRO A 825 -12.84 -4.09 -5.23
C PRO A 825 -12.98 -5.13 -4.11
N TYR A 826 -12.24 -5.00 -3.01
CA TYR A 826 -12.35 -5.88 -1.84
C TYR A 826 -13.68 -5.73 -1.09
N PHE A 827 -14.37 -4.60 -1.29
CA PHE A 827 -15.71 -4.34 -0.76
C PHE A 827 -16.82 -4.57 -1.79
N SER A 828 -16.51 -5.13 -2.96
CA SER A 828 -17.53 -5.72 -3.83
C SER A 828 -18.25 -6.83 -3.07
N ALA A 829 -19.58 -6.90 -3.15
CA ALA A 829 -20.37 -7.71 -2.24
C ALA A 829 -21.64 -8.24 -2.87
N LEU A 830 -22.25 -9.23 -2.21
CA LEU A 830 -23.62 -9.69 -2.41
C LEU A 830 -24.47 -9.19 -1.24
N GLU A 831 -25.61 -8.56 -1.52
CA GLU A 831 -26.52 -8.06 -0.51
C GLU A 831 -27.36 -9.20 0.08
N LEU A 832 -27.32 -9.39 1.40
CA LEU A 832 -28.06 -10.37 2.15
C LEU A 832 -29.01 -9.68 3.14
N ALA A 833 -29.85 -10.45 3.83
CA ALA A 833 -30.90 -9.91 4.71
C ALA A 833 -30.39 -9.03 5.85
N ASP A 834 -29.21 -9.32 6.41
CA ASP A 834 -28.64 -8.65 7.57
C ASP A 834 -27.34 -7.90 7.27
N GLY A 835 -26.86 -7.86 6.00
CA GLY A 835 -25.66 -7.15 5.61
C GLY A 835 -25.10 -7.60 4.27
N ARG A 836 -23.86 -7.18 3.97
CA ARG A 836 -23.16 -7.47 2.72
C ARG A 836 -22.12 -8.58 2.89
N LEU A 837 -22.21 -9.62 2.06
CA LEU A 837 -21.17 -10.65 1.95
C LEU A 837 -20.10 -10.15 0.98
N ASN A 838 -19.06 -9.51 1.50
CA ASN A 838 -18.00 -8.91 0.68
C ASN A 838 -16.86 -9.90 0.35
N VAL A 839 -15.97 -9.48 -0.56
CA VAL A 839 -14.81 -10.29 -1.00
C VAL A 839 -13.96 -10.75 0.19
N ILE A 840 -13.72 -9.89 1.20
CA ILE A 840 -12.94 -10.23 2.39
C ILE A 840 -13.63 -11.32 3.22
N ASP A 841 -14.96 -11.27 3.32
CA ASP A 841 -15.74 -12.30 4.01
C ASP A 841 -15.64 -13.64 3.31
N ILE A 842 -15.71 -13.63 1.98
CA ILE A 842 -15.62 -14.84 1.15
C ILE A 842 -14.23 -15.46 1.26
N TYR A 843 -13.16 -14.69 1.31
CA TYR A 843 -11.79 -15.18 1.51
C TYR A 843 -11.61 -15.98 2.81
N ASN A 844 -12.44 -15.73 3.81
CA ASN A 844 -12.41 -16.45 5.09
C ASN A 844 -13.27 -17.75 5.09
N LEU A 845 -13.97 -18.09 3.99
CA LEU A 845 -14.73 -19.33 3.85
C LEU A 845 -13.82 -20.49 3.47
N ARG A 846 -14.21 -21.70 3.88
CA ARG A 846 -13.55 -22.95 3.49
C ARG A 846 -14.52 -23.80 2.66
N LEU A 847 -14.60 -23.47 1.39
CA LEU A 847 -15.53 -24.14 0.50
C LEU A 847 -14.94 -25.45 -0.02
N ARG A 848 -15.84 -26.44 -0.24
CA ARG A 848 -15.60 -27.66 -1.02
C ARG A 848 -16.68 -27.81 -2.08
N ALA A 849 -17.00 -26.69 -2.74
CA ALA A 849 -18.06 -26.62 -3.73
C ALA A 849 -17.53 -26.99 -5.12
N ASP A 850 -18.27 -27.84 -5.84
CA ASP A 850 -17.97 -28.09 -7.26
C ASP A 850 -18.28 -26.86 -8.10
N VAL A 851 -19.41 -26.17 -7.84
CA VAL A 851 -19.82 -24.97 -8.56
C VAL A 851 -20.48 -23.96 -7.61
N VAL A 852 -20.12 -22.69 -7.78
CA VAL A 852 -20.81 -21.54 -7.23
C VAL A 852 -21.50 -20.80 -8.36
N VAL A 853 -22.80 -20.51 -8.25
CA VAL A 853 -23.57 -19.76 -9.22
C VAL A 853 -23.98 -18.43 -8.59
N LEU A 854 -23.60 -17.34 -9.21
CA LEU A 854 -23.90 -15.97 -8.82
C LEU A 854 -24.81 -15.37 -9.90
N SER A 855 -26.10 -15.37 -9.67
CA SER A 855 -27.07 -14.87 -10.65
C SER A 855 -27.37 -13.38 -10.54
N GLY A 856 -26.77 -12.70 -9.59
CA GLY A 856 -26.87 -11.25 -9.41
C GLY A 856 -26.14 -10.40 -10.46
N CYS A 857 -26.44 -9.11 -10.47
CA CYS A 857 -25.91 -8.14 -11.43
C CYS A 857 -24.37 -8.01 -11.36
N GLY A 858 -23.69 -8.05 -12.51
CA GLY A 858 -22.26 -7.73 -12.64
C GLY A 858 -21.30 -8.56 -11.78
N THR A 859 -21.70 -9.76 -11.33
CA THR A 859 -20.90 -10.56 -10.37
C THR A 859 -19.59 -11.12 -10.93
N ALA A 860 -19.43 -11.18 -12.25
CA ALA A 860 -18.16 -11.52 -12.89
C ALA A 860 -17.23 -10.31 -13.08
N LEU A 861 -17.75 -9.09 -12.87
CA LEU A 861 -16.93 -7.90 -12.96
C LEU A 861 -15.90 -7.89 -11.83
N GLY A 862 -14.71 -7.43 -12.16
CA GLY A 862 -13.59 -7.24 -11.26
C GLY A 862 -12.77 -6.05 -11.71
N ASP A 863 -11.96 -5.50 -10.82
CA ASP A 863 -10.95 -4.53 -11.18
C ASP A 863 -9.69 -5.23 -11.67
N LEU A 864 -9.14 -4.75 -12.78
CA LEU A 864 -7.88 -5.23 -13.33
C LEU A 864 -6.74 -4.51 -12.60
N ALA A 865 -6.12 -5.21 -11.69
CA ALA A 865 -4.94 -4.73 -10.99
C ALA A 865 -3.64 -5.16 -11.69
N GLY A 866 -2.50 -4.69 -11.20
CA GLY A 866 -1.18 -5.01 -11.75
C GLY A 866 -0.94 -6.51 -11.89
N GLY A 867 -0.30 -6.92 -12.99
CA GLY A 867 -0.02 -8.32 -13.28
C GLY A 867 -1.25 -9.13 -13.72
N ASP A 868 -2.21 -8.48 -14.37
CA ASP A 868 -3.48 -9.09 -14.85
C ASP A 868 -4.28 -9.81 -13.75
N GLU A 869 -4.20 -9.27 -12.53
CA GLU A 869 -4.94 -9.79 -11.37
C GLU A 869 -6.37 -9.23 -11.37
N LEU A 870 -7.35 -10.12 -11.52
CA LEU A 870 -8.77 -9.78 -11.46
C LEU A 870 -9.25 -9.85 -10.00
N ILE A 871 -9.54 -8.70 -9.37
CA ILE A 871 -10.08 -8.63 -8.01
C ILE A 871 -11.59 -8.54 -8.07
N GLY A 872 -12.29 -9.43 -7.36
CA GLY A 872 -13.75 -9.43 -7.29
C GLY A 872 -14.32 -10.73 -6.74
N LEU A 873 -15.65 -10.87 -6.79
CA LEU A 873 -16.37 -12.00 -6.23
C LEU A 873 -15.94 -13.35 -6.82
N THR A 874 -15.74 -13.43 -8.15
CA THR A 874 -15.30 -14.66 -8.83
C THR A 874 -13.98 -15.16 -8.26
N ARG A 875 -12.98 -14.28 -8.14
CA ARG A 875 -11.68 -14.61 -7.54
C ARG A 875 -11.84 -15.08 -6.09
N ALA A 876 -12.68 -14.39 -5.32
CA ALA A 876 -12.88 -14.70 -3.92
C ALA A 876 -13.43 -16.12 -3.71
N PHE A 877 -14.42 -16.54 -4.50
CA PHE A 877 -14.97 -17.87 -4.41
C PHE A 877 -14.00 -18.96 -4.89
N LEU A 878 -13.22 -18.69 -5.95
CA LEU A 878 -12.14 -19.59 -6.36
C LEU A 878 -11.08 -19.74 -5.26
N TYR A 879 -10.68 -18.65 -4.65
CA TYR A 879 -9.79 -18.67 -3.50
C TYR A 879 -10.35 -19.50 -2.36
N ALA A 880 -11.59 -19.23 -1.96
CA ALA A 880 -12.28 -19.91 -0.87
C ALA A 880 -12.45 -21.43 -1.04
N GLY A 881 -12.24 -21.97 -2.27
CA GLY A 881 -12.24 -23.40 -2.50
C GLY A 881 -13.21 -23.92 -3.56
N ALA A 882 -13.97 -23.05 -4.21
CA ALA A 882 -14.81 -23.45 -5.33
C ALA A 882 -13.98 -23.98 -6.52
N ARG A 883 -14.42 -25.06 -7.19
CA ARG A 883 -13.76 -25.56 -8.40
C ARG A 883 -14.09 -24.72 -9.61
N ALA A 884 -15.30 -24.21 -9.70
CA ALA A 884 -15.75 -23.29 -10.73
C ALA A 884 -16.79 -22.30 -10.19
N VAL A 885 -16.86 -21.14 -10.82
CA VAL A 885 -17.85 -20.09 -10.53
C VAL A 885 -18.57 -19.72 -11.82
N ILE A 886 -19.90 -19.67 -11.81
CA ILE A 886 -20.71 -19.09 -12.88
C ILE A 886 -21.15 -17.71 -12.40
N ALA A 887 -20.82 -16.67 -13.17
CA ALA A 887 -21.10 -15.29 -12.81
C ALA A 887 -21.45 -14.44 -14.04
N SER A 888 -22.15 -13.32 -13.83
CA SER A 888 -22.64 -12.43 -14.88
C SER A 888 -21.68 -11.28 -15.22
N LEU A 889 -21.49 -10.96 -16.49
CA LEU A 889 -20.65 -9.87 -16.99
C LEU A 889 -21.31 -8.48 -16.90
N TRP A 890 -22.61 -8.41 -16.76
CA TRP A 890 -23.41 -7.18 -16.67
C TRP A 890 -24.70 -7.40 -15.90
N ASP A 891 -25.43 -6.34 -15.65
CA ASP A 891 -26.73 -6.40 -14.97
C ASP A 891 -27.75 -7.17 -15.80
N VAL A 892 -28.36 -8.17 -15.18
CA VAL A 892 -29.26 -9.09 -15.84
C VAL A 892 -30.73 -8.76 -15.56
N ASP A 893 -31.62 -9.18 -16.47
CA ASP A 893 -33.05 -9.07 -16.27
C ASP A 893 -33.55 -10.21 -15.36
N ASP A 894 -34.15 -9.88 -14.23
CA ASP A 894 -34.53 -10.86 -13.20
C ASP A 894 -35.43 -11.98 -13.73
N ARG A 895 -36.41 -11.66 -14.59
CA ARG A 895 -37.33 -12.67 -15.12
C ARG A 895 -36.66 -13.58 -16.14
N ALA A 896 -35.86 -12.99 -17.04
CA ALA A 896 -35.10 -13.73 -18.02
C ALA A 896 -34.06 -14.62 -17.32
N THR A 897 -33.44 -14.14 -16.24
CA THR A 897 -32.47 -14.90 -15.44
C THR A 897 -33.12 -16.12 -14.78
N ALA A 898 -34.28 -15.97 -14.17
CA ALA A 898 -35.01 -17.10 -13.56
C ALA A 898 -35.33 -18.19 -14.59
N GLU A 899 -35.76 -17.78 -15.79
CA GLU A 899 -36.02 -18.71 -16.90
C GLU A 899 -34.71 -19.35 -17.41
N PHE A 900 -33.64 -18.55 -17.56
CA PHE A 900 -32.34 -19.04 -17.99
C PHE A 900 -31.78 -20.09 -17.01
N MET A 901 -31.84 -19.85 -15.73
CA MET A 901 -31.38 -20.78 -14.70
C MET A 901 -32.22 -22.08 -14.68
N GLN A 902 -33.51 -22.00 -15.01
CA GLN A 902 -34.34 -23.21 -15.18
C GLN A 902 -33.77 -24.10 -16.28
N HIS A 903 -33.47 -23.56 -17.47
CA HIS A 903 -32.86 -24.30 -18.57
C HIS A 903 -31.49 -24.86 -18.20
N PHE A 904 -30.65 -24.03 -17.54
CA PHE A 904 -29.33 -24.46 -17.11
C PHE A 904 -29.39 -25.67 -16.16
N TYR A 905 -30.22 -25.63 -15.12
CA TYR A 905 -30.33 -26.76 -14.19
C TYR A 905 -31.03 -27.98 -14.78
N ALA A 906 -31.96 -27.80 -15.69
CA ALA A 906 -32.58 -28.89 -16.42
C ALA A 906 -31.55 -29.65 -17.24
N HIS A 907 -30.69 -28.98 -17.98
CA HIS A 907 -29.58 -29.60 -18.72
C HIS A 907 -28.53 -30.23 -17.81
N TRP A 908 -28.21 -29.62 -16.66
CA TRP A 908 -27.20 -30.16 -15.77
C TRP A 908 -27.67 -31.46 -15.08
N ARG A 909 -28.94 -31.58 -14.75
CA ARG A 909 -29.55 -32.79 -14.13
C ARG A 909 -30.03 -33.81 -15.13
N GLY A 910 -30.17 -33.44 -16.38
CA GLY A 910 -30.87 -34.29 -17.41
C GLY A 910 -30.06 -35.46 -18.00
N GLY A 911 -28.75 -35.59 -17.67
CA GLY A 911 -27.93 -36.67 -18.23
C GLY A 911 -26.80 -37.15 -17.30
N PRO A 912 -26.46 -38.45 -17.31
CA PRO A 912 -25.29 -38.97 -16.62
C PRO A 912 -24.01 -38.38 -17.21
N GLY A 913 -23.19 -37.70 -16.39
CA GLY A 913 -21.93 -37.09 -16.82
C GLY A 913 -22.05 -35.68 -17.40
N ALA A 914 -23.21 -35.01 -17.30
CA ALA A 914 -23.35 -33.61 -17.70
C ALA A 914 -22.49 -32.70 -16.82
N THR A 915 -21.58 -31.89 -17.42
CA THR A 915 -20.78 -30.90 -16.72
C THR A 915 -21.52 -29.56 -16.69
N ALA A 916 -21.20 -28.73 -15.68
CA ALA A 916 -21.77 -27.39 -15.57
C ALA A 916 -21.48 -26.54 -16.84
N ALA A 917 -20.29 -26.68 -17.44
CA ALA A 917 -19.92 -25.99 -18.67
C ALA A 917 -20.81 -26.41 -19.87
N ALA A 918 -21.06 -27.71 -20.02
CA ALA A 918 -21.91 -28.21 -21.11
C ALA A 918 -23.38 -27.78 -20.91
N ALA A 919 -23.88 -27.81 -19.66
CA ALA A 919 -25.22 -27.34 -19.33
C ALA A 919 -25.37 -25.82 -19.57
N LEU A 920 -24.37 -25.00 -19.21
CA LEU A 920 -24.39 -23.59 -19.50
C LEU A 920 -24.42 -23.29 -20.99
N ASN A 921 -23.56 -23.97 -21.77
CA ASN A 921 -23.55 -23.85 -23.22
C ASN A 921 -24.93 -24.25 -23.85
N ALA A 922 -25.53 -25.34 -23.41
CA ALA A 922 -26.82 -25.77 -23.89
C ALA A 922 -27.95 -24.77 -23.58
N ALA A 923 -27.98 -24.26 -22.35
CA ALA A 923 -28.94 -23.24 -21.95
C ALA A 923 -28.75 -21.94 -22.76
N GLN A 924 -27.51 -21.50 -22.99
CA GLN A 924 -27.21 -20.30 -23.80
C GLN A 924 -27.71 -20.46 -25.25
N ARG A 925 -27.49 -21.61 -25.85
CA ARG A 925 -27.95 -21.89 -27.22
C ARG A 925 -29.48 -21.93 -27.33
N GLU A 926 -30.14 -22.57 -26.41
CA GLU A 926 -31.61 -22.65 -26.33
C GLU A 926 -32.20 -21.26 -26.11
N PHE A 927 -31.64 -20.52 -25.15
CA PHE A 927 -32.13 -19.19 -24.78
C PHE A 927 -31.93 -18.15 -25.88
N ARG A 928 -30.81 -18.24 -26.64
CA ARG A 928 -30.55 -17.42 -27.84
C ARG A 928 -31.62 -17.60 -28.91
N ALA A 929 -32.12 -18.80 -29.09
CA ALA A 929 -33.17 -19.07 -30.10
C ALA A 929 -34.46 -18.32 -29.72
N LYS A 930 -34.75 -18.13 -28.43
CA LYS A 930 -35.92 -17.41 -27.91
C LYS A 930 -35.70 -15.90 -27.82
N TYR A 931 -34.53 -15.54 -27.35
CA TYR A 931 -34.10 -14.13 -27.11
C TYR A 931 -32.80 -13.84 -27.88
N PRO A 932 -32.90 -13.38 -29.16
CA PRO A 932 -31.70 -13.22 -29.99
C PRO A 932 -30.67 -12.22 -29.46
N HIS A 933 -31.10 -11.19 -28.69
CA HIS A 933 -30.20 -10.18 -28.15
C HIS A 933 -29.24 -10.75 -27.10
N PRO A 934 -27.90 -10.55 -27.22
CA PRO A 934 -26.90 -11.16 -26.35
C PRO A 934 -27.04 -10.76 -24.88
N PHE A 935 -27.70 -9.63 -24.57
CA PHE A 935 -28.02 -9.20 -23.22
C PHE A 935 -28.65 -10.30 -22.36
N PHE A 936 -29.50 -11.16 -22.93
CA PHE A 936 -30.28 -12.14 -22.18
C PHE A 936 -29.56 -13.48 -21.95
N TRP A 937 -28.67 -13.89 -22.85
CA TRP A 937 -28.08 -15.23 -22.83
C TRP A 937 -26.54 -15.27 -22.69
N ALA A 938 -25.86 -14.19 -23.02
CA ALA A 938 -24.41 -14.12 -23.01
C ALA A 938 -23.77 -13.56 -21.71
N PRO A 939 -24.52 -13.08 -20.69
CA PRO A 939 -23.87 -12.53 -19.51
C PRO A 939 -23.13 -13.60 -18.69
N PHE A 940 -23.67 -14.81 -18.60
CA PHE A 940 -23.12 -15.84 -17.75
C PHE A 940 -21.92 -16.53 -18.38
N GLN A 941 -20.84 -16.62 -17.62
CA GLN A 941 -19.64 -17.36 -17.98
C GLN A 941 -19.19 -18.26 -16.84
N LEU A 942 -18.63 -19.42 -17.17
CA LEU A 942 -18.02 -20.33 -16.21
C LEU A 942 -16.54 -20.05 -16.12
N VAL A 943 -16.08 -19.73 -14.91
CA VAL A 943 -14.68 -19.40 -14.62
C VAL A 943 -14.10 -20.42 -13.64
N GLY A 944 -12.92 -20.97 -13.93
CA GLY A 944 -12.21 -21.90 -13.04
C GLY A 944 -11.81 -23.20 -13.71
N GLY A 945 -11.96 -24.34 -13.04
CA GLY A 945 -11.60 -25.66 -13.54
C GLY A 945 -12.68 -26.31 -14.42
N ALA A 946 -12.36 -27.47 -14.99
CA ALA A 946 -13.31 -28.29 -15.70
C ALA A 946 -14.29 -28.97 -14.72
N ALA A 947 -15.39 -28.30 -14.39
CA ALA A 947 -16.42 -28.78 -13.46
C ALA A 947 -17.61 -29.41 -14.18
#